data_ab5a77bddf6d6921741071ee56acada4
#
_entry.id   ab5a77bddf6d6921741071ee56acada4
#
_cell.length_a   1.000
_cell.length_b   1.000
_cell.length_c   1.000
_cell.angle_alpha   90.00
_cell.angle_beta   90.00
_cell.angle_gamma   90.00
#
_symmetry.space_group_name_H-M   'P 1'
#
loop_
_entity.id
_entity.type
_entity.pdbx_description
1 polymer ?
#
loop_
_entity_poly.entity_id
_entity_poly.type
_entity_poly.pdbx_seq_one_letter_code
_entity_poly.pdbx_strand_id
1 'polypeptide(L)'
;MALPDDILTDIFSYLPAKHAGRFQRMSRSWRATLSSVRFAELHRRRANRTGELKLFFADNKEEEESYFYVWQPGGGGAVKRLMPNNFHQFPTPMTRPLHGLVMIRCAGDGYYVCNPSTGEVLALPDTKLPSKMIFRYLPEIPYYQFVVYGLGYCSVTHEYKVVRVFSTAYEGDEYRPVLCEVFVLDAPSYWRPTAQQPHACIVDDENPGVFLNGCLHFLCCDGGIITFNVTGETFDSVLAPPYLVDTPVKMMTELDGCLCVCYGGKDHADGMYHVWILRNYGQQKWEQLCRVDPLQLKSCYIAPLGIYNSGNEQMKVMFGTGTSNVFSLDVPNSGAPEILFCPDEAIGCSFDDYCEPVLGLYEESVVRVGRTIEEMVWSSPMTKAWFDILKWIPAQSVAELRLVCREWRAMVECDRFIRSHAVHANLNKSPRVMIITDYYAGQYMDLKDFTSRGLVCAHVPDLVCSQPCRGLNVGSCHSRSFVCNPAMGYIERMEFQNLNDDTFYAGRIGLGYNCENDEHVLVRMTYKEKNFATREYQLECSLRYVEEQEWHSLDAPPRPVANIQPTYIDGKIFWMVEPNLGLVSLHCEIIAFDVEKEDFEVLAGPPCGSHGDGHVSILEIQGALCVACSDKTMNVISIWMMKDVGFWLKEYHIDLEEFSPEYSSEWTTPLAIDRKDGRILLNTGWSLGYYDPKTASMETICRVGVPGDYFKFCPVVCHESLINRFGSQP
;
A
#
# COMPACT_ATOMS: atom_id res chain seq x y z
N MET A 1 -5.57 -35.58 23.90
CA MET A 1 -4.95 -34.25 23.94
C MET A 1 -5.15 -33.66 22.56
N ALA A 2 -5.85 -32.54 22.46
CA ALA A 2 -5.87 -31.76 21.22
C ALA A 2 -4.51 -31.05 21.08
N LEU A 3 -3.96 -31.02 19.87
CA LEU A 3 -2.76 -30.22 19.60
C LEU A 3 -3.11 -28.72 19.75
N PRO A 4 -2.20 -27.90 20.28
CA PRO A 4 -2.37 -26.45 20.28
C PRO A 4 -2.60 -25.91 18.87
N ASP A 5 -3.38 -24.83 18.77
CA ASP A 5 -3.78 -24.27 17.45
C ASP A 5 -2.57 -23.76 16.64
N ASP A 6 -1.55 -23.26 17.32
CA ASP A 6 -0.29 -22.80 16.69
C ASP A 6 0.46 -23.94 16.00
N ILE A 7 0.54 -25.12 16.65
CA ILE A 7 1.18 -26.32 16.07
C ILE A 7 0.36 -26.82 14.85
N LEU A 8 -0.96 -26.77 14.95
CA LEU A 8 -1.83 -27.11 13.83
C LEU A 8 -1.67 -26.13 12.66
N THR A 9 -1.62 -24.84 12.96
CA THR A 9 -1.37 -23.78 11.97
C THR A 9 -0.03 -24.00 11.26
N ASP A 10 1.01 -24.31 12.04
CA ASP A 10 2.33 -24.61 11.50
C ASP A 10 2.32 -25.83 10.57
N ILE A 11 1.72 -26.94 11.00
CA ILE A 11 1.59 -28.16 10.19
C ILE A 11 0.81 -27.90 8.89
N PHE A 12 -0.33 -27.23 8.99
CA PHE A 12 -1.17 -26.95 7.83
C PHE A 12 -0.52 -26.04 6.81
N SER A 13 0.36 -25.13 7.23
CA SER A 13 1.05 -24.23 6.33
C SER A 13 2.09 -24.90 5.42
N TYR A 14 2.47 -26.14 5.70
CA TYR A 14 3.31 -26.99 4.81
C TYR A 14 2.51 -27.85 3.84
N LEU A 15 1.20 -27.88 3.97
CA LEU A 15 0.37 -28.67 3.06
C LEU A 15 0.17 -27.93 1.73
N PRO A 16 0.05 -28.66 0.60
CA PRO A 16 -0.38 -28.03 -0.63
C PRO A 16 -1.73 -27.33 -0.47
N ALA A 17 -1.90 -26.17 -1.12
CA ALA A 17 -3.09 -25.32 -0.99
C ALA A 17 -4.42 -26.07 -1.15
N LYS A 18 -4.47 -27.00 -2.11
CA LYS A 18 -5.65 -27.86 -2.34
C LYS A 18 -6.02 -28.72 -1.11
N HIS A 19 -5.03 -29.18 -0.35
CA HIS A 19 -5.27 -29.97 0.86
C HIS A 19 -5.65 -29.06 2.04
N ALA A 20 -4.96 -27.95 2.23
CA ALA A 20 -5.32 -26.95 3.24
C ALA A 20 -6.78 -26.48 3.06
N GLY A 21 -7.21 -26.19 1.83
CA GLY A 21 -8.60 -25.86 1.51
C GLY A 21 -9.63 -26.94 1.86
N ARG A 22 -9.26 -28.23 1.81
CA ARG A 22 -10.14 -29.32 2.25
C ARG A 22 -10.33 -29.36 3.76
N PHE A 23 -9.28 -29.07 4.55
CA PHE A 23 -9.35 -29.05 6.00
C PHE A 23 -10.24 -27.93 6.53
N GLN A 24 -10.39 -26.83 5.80
CA GLN A 24 -11.35 -25.76 6.14
C GLN A 24 -12.81 -26.25 6.26
N ARG A 25 -13.14 -27.36 5.59
CA ARG A 25 -14.49 -27.96 5.61
C ARG A 25 -14.74 -28.89 6.78
N MET A 26 -13.70 -29.31 7.51
CA MET A 26 -13.81 -30.35 8.54
C MET A 26 -14.18 -29.80 9.92
N SER A 27 -13.81 -28.55 10.24
CA SER A 27 -14.08 -27.97 11.55
C SER A 27 -14.30 -26.45 11.45
N ARG A 28 -15.18 -25.89 12.30
CA ARG A 28 -15.38 -24.43 12.39
C ARG A 28 -14.12 -23.71 12.88
N SER A 29 -13.42 -24.28 13.87
CA SER A 29 -12.15 -23.75 14.37
C SER A 29 -11.10 -23.74 13.27
N TRP A 30 -10.89 -24.86 12.58
CA TRP A 30 -9.94 -24.93 11.48
C TRP A 30 -10.29 -24.00 10.31
N ARG A 31 -11.57 -23.83 10.02
CA ARG A 31 -12.02 -22.87 9.01
C ARG A 31 -11.58 -21.45 9.39
N ALA A 32 -11.83 -21.04 10.63
CA ALA A 32 -11.45 -19.70 11.10
C ALA A 32 -9.94 -19.48 10.98
N THR A 33 -9.13 -20.44 11.45
CA THR A 33 -7.65 -20.34 11.38
C THR A 33 -7.15 -20.38 9.93
N LEU A 34 -7.58 -21.35 9.13
CA LEU A 34 -7.07 -21.56 7.76
C LEU A 34 -7.62 -20.53 6.74
N SER A 35 -8.65 -19.76 7.10
CA SER A 35 -9.17 -18.66 6.29
C SER A 35 -8.63 -17.29 6.73
N SER A 36 -7.80 -17.25 7.78
CA SER A 36 -7.22 -16.00 8.25
C SER A 36 -6.17 -15.46 7.26
N VAL A 37 -6.05 -14.13 7.20
CA VAL A 37 -5.03 -13.46 6.38
C VAL A 37 -3.63 -13.92 6.79
N ARG A 38 -3.39 -14.04 8.12
CA ARG A 38 -2.13 -14.53 8.68
C ARG A 38 -1.77 -15.93 8.17
N PHE A 39 -2.72 -16.88 8.17
CA PHE A 39 -2.46 -18.21 7.65
C PHE A 39 -2.20 -18.21 6.14
N ALA A 40 -2.98 -17.45 5.38
CA ALA A 40 -2.80 -17.36 3.93
C ALA A 40 -1.40 -16.83 3.57
N GLU A 41 -0.93 -15.81 4.29
CA GLU A 41 0.41 -15.26 4.09
C GLU A 41 1.51 -16.24 4.51
N LEU A 42 1.39 -16.87 5.69
CA LEU A 42 2.35 -17.88 6.16
C LEU A 42 2.45 -19.05 5.17
N HIS A 43 1.30 -19.56 4.71
CA HIS A 43 1.25 -20.63 3.72
C HIS A 43 1.92 -20.22 2.41
N ARG A 44 1.60 -19.03 1.89
CA ARG A 44 2.16 -18.49 0.65
C ARG A 44 3.67 -18.39 0.72
N ARG A 45 4.22 -17.81 1.80
CA ARG A 45 5.68 -17.72 2.01
C ARG A 45 6.36 -19.09 2.04
N ARG A 46 5.73 -20.09 2.65
CA ARG A 46 6.29 -21.44 2.75
C ARG A 46 6.17 -22.23 1.44
N ALA A 47 5.04 -22.15 0.79
CA ALA A 47 4.78 -22.85 -0.47
C ALA A 47 5.64 -22.34 -1.65
N ASN A 48 6.05 -21.06 -1.59
CA ASN A 48 6.86 -20.43 -2.63
C ASN A 48 8.30 -20.10 -2.16
N ARG A 49 8.75 -20.72 -1.08
CA ARG A 49 10.04 -20.43 -0.39
C ARG A 49 11.27 -20.56 -1.29
N THR A 50 11.23 -21.39 -2.33
CA THR A 50 12.39 -21.58 -3.22
C THR A 50 12.62 -20.40 -4.14
N GLY A 51 11.65 -19.46 -4.26
CA GLY A 51 11.74 -18.33 -5.20
C GLY A 51 11.78 -18.74 -6.68
N GLU A 52 11.61 -20.04 -6.97
CA GLU A 52 11.65 -20.55 -8.34
C GLU A 52 10.38 -20.14 -9.09
N LEU A 53 10.56 -19.63 -10.29
CA LEU A 53 9.45 -19.27 -11.16
C LEU A 53 8.67 -20.53 -11.57
N LYS A 54 7.37 -20.47 -11.40
CA LYS A 54 6.45 -21.50 -11.87
C LYS A 54 5.49 -20.88 -12.88
N LEU A 55 5.18 -21.60 -13.94
CA LEU A 55 4.26 -21.17 -14.97
C LEU A 55 3.01 -22.03 -14.94
N PHE A 56 1.86 -21.44 -15.21
CA PHE A 56 0.65 -22.19 -15.49
C PHE A 56 0.09 -21.81 -16.86
N PHE A 57 -0.62 -22.75 -17.46
CA PHE A 57 -1.23 -22.62 -18.76
C PHE A 57 -2.41 -23.59 -18.90
N ALA A 58 -3.36 -23.29 -19.78
CA ALA A 58 -4.46 -24.17 -20.12
C ALA A 58 -4.12 -24.95 -21.40
N ASP A 59 -4.65 -26.16 -21.51
CA ASP A 59 -4.68 -26.85 -22.82
C ASP A 59 -5.78 -26.25 -23.70
N ASN A 60 -5.65 -26.44 -25.01
CA ASN A 60 -6.57 -25.94 -26.04
C ASN A 60 -7.46 -27.04 -26.67
N LYS A 61 -7.74 -28.12 -25.91
CA LYS A 61 -8.54 -29.25 -26.40
C LYS A 61 -10.03 -28.91 -26.38
N GLU A 62 -10.65 -28.94 -27.55
CA GLU A 62 -12.08 -28.59 -27.72
C GLU A 62 -13.04 -29.74 -27.39
N GLU A 63 -12.61 -31.00 -27.49
CA GLU A 63 -13.50 -32.17 -27.40
C GLU A 63 -13.30 -33.03 -26.15
N GLU A 64 -12.32 -32.76 -25.30
CA GLU A 64 -12.00 -33.49 -24.07
C GLU A 64 -12.06 -32.59 -22.84
N GLU A 65 -12.05 -33.21 -21.63
CA GLU A 65 -11.87 -32.45 -20.40
C GLU A 65 -10.57 -31.66 -20.43
N SER A 66 -10.68 -30.35 -20.47
CA SER A 66 -9.57 -29.40 -20.48
C SER A 66 -9.09 -29.09 -19.06
N TYR A 67 -7.80 -28.86 -18.89
CA TYR A 67 -7.18 -28.59 -17.58
C TYR A 67 -6.20 -27.45 -17.66
N PHE A 68 -5.98 -26.80 -16.52
CA PHE A 68 -4.80 -25.99 -16.28
C PHE A 68 -3.67 -26.88 -15.76
N TYR A 69 -2.48 -26.58 -16.22
CA TYR A 69 -1.24 -27.27 -15.87
C TYR A 69 -0.26 -26.29 -15.24
N VAL A 70 0.61 -26.80 -14.38
CA VAL A 70 1.76 -26.06 -13.87
C VAL A 70 3.06 -26.75 -14.28
N TRP A 71 4.02 -25.93 -14.68
CA TRP A 71 5.37 -26.33 -15.02
C TRP A 71 6.39 -25.47 -14.25
N GLN A 72 7.56 -26.05 -13.97
CA GLN A 72 8.63 -25.41 -13.23
C GLN A 72 9.98 -25.70 -13.91
N PRO A 73 10.84 -24.66 -14.15
CA PRO A 73 12.20 -24.85 -14.63
C PRO A 73 13.00 -25.78 -13.69
N GLY A 74 13.82 -26.65 -14.26
CA GLY A 74 14.65 -27.56 -13.46
C GLY A 74 13.90 -28.80 -12.91
N GLY A 75 12.59 -28.91 -13.08
CA GLY A 75 11.76 -30.04 -12.65
C GLY A 75 11.76 -31.24 -13.60
N GLY A 76 12.74 -31.38 -14.50
CA GLY A 76 12.84 -32.49 -15.44
C GLY A 76 11.75 -32.53 -16.52
N GLY A 77 11.13 -31.39 -16.84
CA GLY A 77 10.07 -31.27 -17.85
C GLY A 77 8.69 -31.76 -17.39
N ALA A 78 8.54 -32.19 -16.14
CA ALA A 78 7.28 -32.73 -15.63
C ALA A 78 6.22 -31.64 -15.50
N VAL A 79 5.08 -31.85 -16.14
CA VAL A 79 3.89 -31.01 -16.08
C VAL A 79 2.89 -31.62 -15.10
N LYS A 80 2.35 -30.80 -14.19
CA LYS A 80 1.39 -31.26 -13.19
C LYS A 80 0.01 -30.62 -13.45
N ARG A 81 -1.04 -31.44 -13.46
CA ARG A 81 -2.42 -30.95 -13.52
C ARG A 81 -2.77 -30.14 -12.27
N LEU A 82 -3.36 -28.98 -12.46
CA LEU A 82 -3.68 -28.02 -11.42
C LEU A 82 -5.19 -28.01 -11.11
N MET A 83 -6.01 -27.57 -12.05
CA MET A 83 -7.47 -27.51 -11.92
C MET A 83 -8.14 -27.76 -13.27
N PRO A 84 -9.44 -28.18 -13.30
CA PRO A 84 -10.21 -28.24 -14.53
C PRO A 84 -10.33 -26.84 -15.16
N ASN A 85 -10.27 -26.79 -16.48
CA ASN A 85 -10.55 -25.60 -17.25
C ASN A 85 -12.06 -25.59 -17.61
N ASN A 86 -12.83 -24.83 -16.86
CA ASN A 86 -14.28 -24.69 -17.06
C ASN A 86 -14.64 -23.47 -17.93
N PHE A 87 -13.68 -22.87 -18.60
CA PHE A 87 -13.92 -21.75 -19.49
C PHE A 87 -14.27 -22.26 -20.90
N HIS A 88 -15.22 -21.60 -21.54
CA HIS A 88 -15.72 -22.01 -22.87
C HIS A 88 -14.79 -21.65 -24.03
N GLN A 89 -13.84 -20.77 -23.82
CA GLN A 89 -12.84 -20.35 -24.82
C GLN A 89 -11.46 -20.22 -24.15
N PHE A 90 -10.43 -20.07 -24.97
CA PHE A 90 -9.03 -19.98 -24.51
C PHE A 90 -8.82 -18.95 -23.41
N PRO A 91 -8.58 -19.39 -22.17
CA PRO A 91 -8.32 -18.47 -21.07
C PRO A 91 -6.90 -17.94 -21.17
N THR A 92 -6.78 -16.63 -21.32
CA THR A 92 -5.48 -15.92 -21.37
C THR A 92 -5.20 -15.31 -19.99
N PRO A 93 -4.15 -15.72 -19.27
CA PRO A 93 -3.70 -15.04 -18.06
C PRO A 93 -3.27 -13.61 -18.38
N MET A 94 -3.85 -12.63 -17.69
CA MET A 94 -3.56 -11.22 -17.93
C MET A 94 -2.56 -10.64 -16.95
N THR A 95 -2.68 -10.99 -15.67
CA THR A 95 -1.87 -10.37 -14.61
C THR A 95 -0.88 -11.36 -14.03
N ARG A 96 0.18 -10.82 -13.43
CA ARG A 96 1.03 -11.61 -12.53
C ARG A 96 0.21 -12.05 -11.30
N PRO A 97 0.60 -13.16 -10.65
CA PRO A 97 -0.10 -13.60 -9.45
C PRO A 97 0.08 -12.55 -8.34
N LEU A 98 -1.04 -12.12 -7.79
CA LEU A 98 -1.10 -11.25 -6.63
C LEU A 98 -1.59 -12.08 -5.45
N HIS A 99 -0.66 -12.50 -4.60
CA HIS A 99 -0.89 -13.47 -3.52
C HIS A 99 -1.58 -14.77 -4.02
N GLY A 100 -1.22 -15.21 -5.22
CA GLY A 100 -1.77 -16.39 -5.88
C GLY A 100 -3.05 -16.16 -6.69
N LEU A 101 -3.64 -14.96 -6.64
CA LEU A 101 -4.78 -14.59 -7.48
C LEU A 101 -4.29 -14.09 -8.84
N VAL A 102 -4.98 -14.48 -9.91
CA VAL A 102 -4.68 -14.07 -11.29
C VAL A 102 -5.95 -13.65 -11.98
N MET A 103 -5.88 -12.61 -12.80
CA MET A 103 -6.94 -12.27 -13.75
C MET A 103 -6.78 -13.07 -15.03
N ILE A 104 -7.90 -13.54 -15.55
CA ILE A 104 -7.99 -14.28 -16.82
C ILE A 104 -9.00 -13.57 -17.71
N ARG A 105 -8.63 -13.41 -18.99
CA ARG A 105 -9.53 -12.99 -20.08
C ARG A 105 -9.95 -14.21 -20.87
N CYS A 106 -11.23 -14.37 -21.10
CA CYS A 106 -11.76 -15.36 -22.00
C CYS A 106 -12.41 -14.65 -23.20
N ALA A 107 -11.99 -15.00 -24.41
CA ALA A 107 -12.53 -14.39 -25.61
C ALA A 107 -14.04 -14.71 -25.69
N GLY A 108 -14.89 -13.68 -25.72
CA GLY A 108 -16.34 -13.85 -25.74
C GLY A 108 -17.04 -13.91 -24.39
N ASP A 109 -16.40 -14.43 -23.33
CA ASP A 109 -17.02 -14.71 -22.04
C ASP A 109 -16.75 -13.65 -20.96
N GLY A 110 -15.73 -12.79 -21.12
CA GLY A 110 -15.43 -11.72 -20.18
C GLY A 110 -14.16 -11.92 -19.36
N TYR A 111 -14.14 -11.32 -18.17
CA TYR A 111 -12.99 -11.29 -17.28
C TYR A 111 -13.29 -12.02 -16.00
N TYR A 112 -12.31 -12.76 -15.52
CA TYR A 112 -12.41 -13.57 -14.32
C TYR A 112 -11.21 -13.31 -13.40
N VAL A 113 -11.42 -13.46 -12.10
CA VAL A 113 -10.33 -13.60 -11.13
C VAL A 113 -10.35 -15.03 -10.62
N CYS A 114 -9.22 -15.69 -10.61
CA CYS A 114 -9.13 -17.06 -10.12
C CYS A 114 -7.93 -17.25 -9.19
N ASN A 115 -8.03 -18.28 -8.35
CA ASN A 115 -6.90 -18.87 -7.67
C ASN A 115 -6.63 -20.24 -8.27
N PRO A 116 -5.60 -20.39 -9.10
CA PRO A 116 -5.31 -21.68 -9.74
C PRO A 116 -4.96 -22.79 -8.76
N SER A 117 -4.50 -22.46 -7.53
CA SER A 117 -4.16 -23.45 -6.50
C SER A 117 -5.38 -24.11 -5.87
N THR A 118 -6.46 -23.36 -5.66
CA THR A 118 -7.70 -23.83 -5.02
C THR A 118 -8.78 -24.21 -6.04
N GLY A 119 -8.65 -23.69 -7.28
CA GLY A 119 -9.64 -23.85 -8.33
C GLY A 119 -10.86 -22.92 -8.16
N GLU A 120 -10.78 -21.92 -7.29
CA GLU A 120 -11.83 -20.92 -7.12
C GLU A 120 -11.78 -19.91 -8.28
N VAL A 121 -12.96 -19.58 -8.84
CA VAL A 121 -13.12 -18.65 -9.96
C VAL A 121 -14.28 -17.71 -9.65
N LEU A 122 -14.07 -16.42 -9.92
CA LEU A 122 -15.09 -15.37 -9.83
C LEU A 122 -15.20 -14.67 -11.18
N ALA A 123 -16.38 -14.72 -11.80
CA ALA A 123 -16.69 -13.90 -12.95
C ALA A 123 -16.89 -12.44 -12.53
N LEU A 124 -16.24 -11.50 -13.20
CA LEU A 124 -16.47 -10.09 -12.96
C LEU A 124 -17.81 -9.66 -13.57
N PRO A 125 -18.64 -8.88 -12.84
CA PRO A 125 -19.92 -8.42 -13.38
C PRO A 125 -19.67 -7.36 -14.45
N ASP A 126 -19.85 -7.74 -15.69
CA ASP A 126 -19.68 -6.87 -16.86
C ASP A 126 -20.97 -6.14 -17.25
N THR A 127 -21.90 -6.02 -16.31
CA THR A 127 -23.30 -5.67 -16.58
C THR A 127 -23.56 -4.23 -16.99
N LYS A 128 -22.56 -3.35 -16.94
CA LYS A 128 -22.74 -1.96 -17.37
C LYS A 128 -21.86 -1.57 -18.55
N LEU A 129 -20.97 -2.45 -18.94
CA LEU A 129 -20.38 -2.38 -20.25
C LEU A 129 -21.42 -3.01 -21.17
N PRO A 130 -22.11 -2.25 -21.96
CA PRO A 130 -22.91 -2.81 -23.03
C PRO A 130 -21.93 -3.40 -24.02
N SER A 131 -21.25 -4.33 -23.46
CA SER A 131 -20.16 -5.02 -24.03
C SER A 131 -20.54 -5.50 -25.36
N LYS A 132 -19.64 -5.49 -26.15
CA LYS A 132 -19.43 -6.54 -27.11
C LYS A 132 -20.55 -6.84 -28.08
N MET A 133 -21.81 -6.67 -27.73
CA MET A 133 -22.84 -7.32 -28.53
C MET A 133 -23.69 -6.46 -29.36
N ILE A 134 -24.02 -5.27 -28.99
CA ILE A 134 -25.24 -4.67 -29.52
C ILE A 134 -24.94 -3.40 -30.31
N PHE A 135 -23.76 -2.86 -30.20
CA PHE A 135 -23.46 -1.49 -30.55
C PHE A 135 -23.10 -1.25 -32.03
N ARG A 136 -22.96 -2.30 -32.78
CA ARG A 136 -22.90 -2.15 -34.26
C ARG A 136 -24.19 -1.60 -34.83
N TYR A 137 -25.27 -1.59 -34.05
CA TYR A 137 -26.61 -1.30 -34.58
C TYR A 137 -27.36 -0.15 -33.87
N LEU A 138 -26.79 0.48 -32.82
CA LEU A 138 -27.41 1.57 -32.08
C LEU A 138 -26.45 2.74 -31.88
N PRO A 139 -26.38 3.69 -32.84
CA PRO A 139 -25.40 4.77 -32.84
C PRO A 139 -25.57 5.82 -31.74
N GLU A 140 -26.68 5.80 -30.99
CA GLU A 140 -27.00 6.81 -29.98
C GLU A 140 -26.57 6.45 -28.56
N ILE A 141 -25.97 5.25 -28.34
CA ILE A 141 -25.54 4.81 -27.02
C ILE A 141 -24.02 4.88 -26.93
N PRO A 142 -23.45 5.46 -25.84
CA PRO A 142 -22.01 5.50 -25.63
C PRO A 142 -21.46 4.08 -25.54
N TYR A 143 -20.46 3.77 -26.35
CA TYR A 143 -19.75 2.51 -26.26
C TYR A 143 -18.34 2.74 -25.71
N TYR A 144 -17.83 1.74 -24.98
CA TYR A 144 -16.45 1.78 -24.51
C TYR A 144 -15.53 1.40 -25.65
N GLN A 145 -14.64 2.29 -26.01
CA GLN A 145 -13.73 2.08 -27.11
C GLN A 145 -12.47 1.35 -26.65
N PHE A 146 -12.00 1.70 -25.44
CA PHE A 146 -10.83 1.10 -24.83
C PHE A 146 -11.14 0.84 -23.36
N VAL A 147 -10.86 -0.37 -22.89
CA VAL A 147 -11.00 -0.74 -21.47
C VAL A 147 -9.85 -1.62 -21.03
N VAL A 148 -9.18 -1.22 -19.97
CA VAL A 148 -8.10 -1.98 -19.37
C VAL A 148 -8.42 -2.31 -17.91
N TYR A 149 -8.01 -3.48 -17.48
CA TYR A 149 -8.21 -3.98 -16.13
C TYR A 149 -6.88 -4.18 -15.41
N GLY A 150 -6.88 -4.00 -14.09
CA GLY A 150 -5.76 -4.33 -13.22
C GLY A 150 -6.25 -4.93 -11.91
N LEU A 151 -5.50 -5.88 -11.36
CA LEU A 151 -5.74 -6.48 -10.04
C LEU A 151 -4.76 -5.90 -9.03
N GLY A 152 -5.28 -5.27 -7.98
CA GLY A 152 -4.50 -4.67 -6.92
C GLY A 152 -4.90 -5.16 -5.53
N TYR A 153 -4.04 -4.93 -4.56
CA TYR A 153 -4.27 -5.27 -3.16
C TYR A 153 -4.07 -4.06 -2.26
N CYS A 154 -5.06 -3.79 -1.41
CA CYS A 154 -4.97 -2.77 -0.38
C CYS A 154 -4.43 -3.41 0.91
N SER A 155 -3.20 -3.09 1.28
CA SER A 155 -2.57 -3.63 2.50
C SER A 155 -3.23 -3.14 3.79
N VAL A 156 -3.94 -2.02 3.74
CA VAL A 156 -4.63 -1.44 4.91
C VAL A 156 -5.95 -2.14 5.20
N THR A 157 -6.77 -2.42 4.16
CA THR A 157 -8.06 -3.12 4.33
C THR A 157 -7.97 -4.62 4.08
N HIS A 158 -6.81 -5.11 3.63
CA HIS A 158 -6.59 -6.48 3.16
C HIS A 158 -7.59 -6.92 2.08
N GLU A 159 -8.00 -5.99 1.23
CA GLU A 159 -8.96 -6.21 0.16
C GLU A 159 -8.27 -6.29 -1.20
N TYR A 160 -8.73 -7.23 -2.03
CA TYR A 160 -8.36 -7.26 -3.43
C TYR A 160 -9.32 -6.41 -4.23
N LYS A 161 -8.78 -5.53 -5.05
CA LYS A 161 -9.55 -4.62 -5.90
C LYS A 161 -9.23 -4.89 -7.36
N VAL A 162 -10.26 -5.06 -8.17
CA VAL A 162 -10.11 -4.96 -9.62
C VAL A 162 -10.44 -3.54 -10.02
N VAL A 163 -9.55 -2.93 -10.73
CA VAL A 163 -9.69 -1.56 -11.24
C VAL A 163 -9.84 -1.64 -12.74
N ARG A 164 -10.85 -0.96 -13.30
CA ARG A 164 -10.97 -0.77 -14.73
C ARG A 164 -10.89 0.70 -15.10
N VAL A 165 -10.08 0.98 -16.12
CA VAL A 165 -9.96 2.31 -16.70
C VAL A 165 -10.47 2.20 -18.14
N PHE A 166 -11.36 3.10 -18.55
CA PHE A 166 -12.00 3.02 -19.84
C PHE A 166 -12.35 4.40 -20.40
N SER A 167 -12.44 4.50 -21.70
CA SER A 167 -12.93 5.69 -22.40
C SER A 167 -14.28 5.42 -23.06
N THR A 168 -15.18 6.40 -22.97
CA THR A 168 -16.43 6.40 -23.71
C THR A 168 -16.21 7.15 -25.03
N ALA A 169 -16.60 6.55 -26.16
CA ALA A 169 -16.55 7.21 -27.43
C ALA A 169 -17.97 7.46 -27.98
N TYR A 170 -18.21 8.72 -28.39
CA TYR A 170 -19.33 9.07 -29.24
C TYR A 170 -18.77 9.35 -30.65
N GLU A 171 -19.49 8.97 -31.69
CA GLU A 171 -19.13 9.37 -33.04
C GLU A 171 -19.22 10.91 -33.15
N GLY A 172 -18.06 11.55 -33.34
CA GLY A 172 -17.98 13.00 -33.55
C GLY A 172 -17.40 13.86 -32.45
N ASP A 173 -17.08 13.31 -31.29
CA ASP A 173 -16.48 14.08 -30.19
C ASP A 173 -14.95 13.98 -30.15
N GLU A 174 -14.26 15.11 -30.23
CA GLU A 174 -12.78 15.16 -30.06
C GLU A 174 -12.35 14.92 -28.63
N TYR A 175 -13.22 15.12 -27.63
CA TYR A 175 -12.91 14.97 -26.22
C TYR A 175 -13.53 13.70 -25.63
N ARG A 176 -12.67 12.77 -25.22
CA ARG A 176 -13.07 11.48 -24.62
C ARG A 176 -12.72 11.47 -23.14
N PRO A 177 -13.70 11.59 -22.24
CA PRO A 177 -13.40 11.44 -20.81
C PRO A 177 -12.94 10.00 -20.51
N VAL A 178 -11.83 9.88 -19.80
CA VAL A 178 -11.37 8.61 -19.25
C VAL A 178 -11.96 8.45 -17.87
N LEU A 179 -12.58 7.30 -17.63
CA LEU A 179 -13.26 6.98 -16.39
C LEU A 179 -12.58 5.81 -15.69
N CYS A 180 -12.68 5.78 -14.38
CA CYS A 180 -12.16 4.70 -13.56
C CYS A 180 -13.23 4.19 -12.61
N GLU A 181 -13.33 2.87 -12.51
CA GLU A 181 -14.20 2.18 -11.57
C GLU A 181 -13.45 1.07 -10.84
N VAL A 182 -13.88 0.80 -9.62
CA VAL A 182 -13.30 -0.20 -8.74
C VAL A 182 -14.34 -1.25 -8.37
N PHE A 183 -13.93 -2.50 -8.42
CA PHE A 183 -14.67 -3.65 -7.95
C PHE A 183 -13.87 -4.34 -6.83
N VAL A 184 -14.45 -4.47 -5.64
CA VAL A 184 -13.81 -5.13 -4.50
C VAL A 184 -14.23 -6.60 -4.48
N LEU A 185 -13.28 -7.53 -4.55
CA LEU A 185 -13.57 -8.97 -4.67
C LEU A 185 -14.39 -9.51 -3.50
N ASP A 186 -14.17 -8.97 -2.31
CA ASP A 186 -14.82 -9.40 -1.08
C ASP A 186 -16.06 -8.59 -0.70
N ALA A 187 -16.40 -7.54 -1.46
CA ALA A 187 -17.56 -6.68 -1.21
C ALA A 187 -18.78 -7.09 -2.04
N PRO A 188 -19.97 -6.50 -1.79
CA PRO A 188 -21.08 -6.62 -2.70
C PRO A 188 -20.66 -6.22 -4.12
N SER A 189 -20.94 -7.11 -5.03
CA SER A 189 -20.36 -7.16 -6.37
C SER A 189 -20.97 -6.11 -7.30
N TYR A 190 -20.56 -4.87 -7.21
CA TYR A 190 -20.87 -3.86 -8.23
C TYR A 190 -19.66 -2.95 -8.47
N TRP A 191 -19.53 -2.49 -9.69
CA TRP A 191 -18.56 -1.49 -10.05
C TRP A 191 -18.97 -0.13 -9.46
N ARG A 192 -18.05 0.53 -8.80
CA ARG A 192 -18.24 1.89 -8.29
C ARG A 192 -17.22 2.84 -8.88
N PRO A 193 -17.62 4.06 -9.26
CA PRO A 193 -16.67 5.06 -9.72
C PRO A 193 -15.71 5.45 -8.59
N THR A 194 -14.50 5.82 -8.96
CA THR A 194 -13.52 6.42 -8.05
C THR A 194 -13.82 7.91 -7.85
N ALA A 195 -13.43 8.45 -6.70
CA ALA A 195 -13.63 9.87 -6.41
C ALA A 195 -12.79 10.78 -7.32
N GLN A 196 -11.58 10.34 -7.64
CA GLN A 196 -10.72 11.00 -8.61
C GLN A 196 -10.75 10.22 -9.91
N GLN A 197 -10.89 10.91 -11.02
CA GLN A 197 -10.82 10.31 -12.36
C GLN A 197 -9.45 10.58 -12.97
N PRO A 198 -8.92 9.71 -13.83
CA PRO A 198 -7.63 9.91 -14.46
C PRO A 198 -7.64 11.16 -15.34
N HIS A 199 -6.47 11.78 -15.49
CA HIS A 199 -6.31 12.86 -16.48
C HIS A 199 -6.52 12.31 -17.88
N ALA A 200 -6.88 13.19 -18.83
CA ALA A 200 -7.18 12.79 -20.21
C ALA A 200 -5.98 12.07 -20.84
N CYS A 201 -6.04 10.76 -20.88
CA CYS A 201 -5.15 9.89 -21.63
C CYS A 201 -6.00 8.75 -22.23
N ILE A 202 -5.62 8.19 -23.35
CA ILE A 202 -6.25 6.99 -23.89
C ILE A 202 -5.43 5.81 -23.41
N VAL A 203 -6.05 4.92 -22.61
CA VAL A 203 -5.37 3.71 -22.12
C VAL A 203 -5.23 2.67 -23.25
N ASP A 204 -4.13 1.95 -23.20
CA ASP A 204 -3.89 0.81 -24.07
C ASP A 204 -4.65 -0.41 -23.53
N ASP A 205 -5.63 -0.90 -24.26
CA ASP A 205 -6.50 -2.01 -23.83
C ASP A 205 -5.88 -3.40 -24.03
N GLU A 206 -4.76 -3.49 -24.71
CA GLU A 206 -3.99 -4.73 -24.86
C GLU A 206 -3.15 -5.04 -23.61
N ASN A 207 -2.73 -4.01 -22.88
CA ASN A 207 -1.84 -4.14 -21.71
C ASN A 207 -2.59 -4.03 -20.39
N PRO A 208 -2.71 -5.13 -19.61
CA PRO A 208 -3.34 -5.10 -18.28
C PRO A 208 -2.55 -4.22 -17.32
N GLY A 209 -3.24 -3.66 -16.32
CA GLY A 209 -2.61 -2.87 -15.27
C GLY A 209 -1.64 -3.71 -14.43
N VAL A 210 -0.43 -3.21 -14.24
CA VAL A 210 0.65 -3.85 -13.48
C VAL A 210 0.63 -3.34 -12.04
N PHE A 211 0.45 -4.25 -11.08
CA PHE A 211 0.49 -3.92 -9.66
C PHE A 211 1.92 -3.95 -9.13
N LEU A 212 2.37 -2.81 -8.60
CA LEU A 212 3.69 -2.64 -8.01
C LEU A 212 3.64 -1.56 -6.94
N ASN A 213 4.25 -1.79 -5.78
CA ASN A 213 4.38 -0.81 -4.68
C ASN A 213 3.04 -0.16 -4.26
N GLY A 214 1.97 -0.96 -4.16
CA GLY A 214 0.65 -0.47 -3.76
C GLY A 214 -0.12 0.30 -4.84
N CYS A 215 0.46 0.44 -6.04
CA CYS A 215 -0.14 1.14 -7.18
C CYS A 215 -0.34 0.22 -8.37
N LEU A 216 -1.41 0.46 -9.13
CA LEU A 216 -1.62 -0.11 -10.46
C LEU A 216 -1.08 0.87 -11.50
N HIS A 217 -0.28 0.36 -12.42
CA HIS A 217 0.30 1.10 -13.54
C HIS A 217 -0.45 0.73 -14.80
N PHE A 218 -0.96 1.71 -15.52
CA PHE A 218 -1.65 1.53 -16.79
C PHE A 218 -0.90 2.25 -17.90
N LEU A 219 -0.69 1.54 -19.00
CA LEU A 219 -0.06 2.10 -20.18
C LEU A 219 -1.08 2.94 -20.96
N CYS A 220 -0.65 4.08 -21.48
CA CYS A 220 -1.43 4.93 -22.37
C CYS A 220 -0.98 4.76 -23.83
N CYS A 221 -1.88 4.98 -24.78
CA CYS A 221 -1.57 4.85 -26.21
C CYS A 221 -0.49 5.82 -26.71
N ASP A 222 -0.25 6.91 -25.99
CA ASP A 222 0.83 7.87 -26.23
C ASP A 222 2.19 7.43 -25.64
N GLY A 223 2.22 6.25 -25.01
CA GLY A 223 3.39 5.71 -24.31
C GLY A 223 3.58 6.24 -22.89
N GLY A 224 2.71 7.12 -22.39
CA GLY A 224 2.68 7.56 -21.00
C GLY A 224 2.23 6.43 -20.07
N ILE A 225 2.54 6.54 -18.78
CA ILE A 225 2.12 5.57 -17.76
C ILE A 225 1.38 6.33 -16.67
N ILE A 226 0.11 6.02 -16.48
CA ILE A 226 -0.66 6.51 -15.33
C ILE A 226 -0.63 5.49 -14.21
N THR A 227 -0.59 5.99 -12.98
CA THR A 227 -0.59 5.15 -11.78
C THR A 227 -1.83 5.40 -10.95
N PHE A 228 -2.39 4.33 -10.41
CA PHE A 228 -3.54 4.37 -9.51
C PHE A 228 -3.15 3.79 -8.17
N ASN A 229 -3.13 4.60 -7.13
CA ASN A 229 -2.90 4.15 -5.77
C ASN A 229 -4.13 3.37 -5.27
N VAL A 230 -3.96 2.08 -4.98
CA VAL A 230 -5.07 1.17 -4.63
C VAL A 230 -5.69 1.51 -3.26
N THR A 231 -4.91 2.07 -2.36
CA THR A 231 -5.36 2.47 -1.01
C THR A 231 -6.07 3.82 -1.02
N GLY A 232 -5.42 4.84 -1.59
CA GLY A 232 -5.94 6.21 -1.63
C GLY A 232 -6.94 6.47 -2.76
N GLU A 233 -7.00 5.59 -3.76
CA GLU A 233 -7.80 5.72 -4.98
C GLU A 233 -7.54 7.04 -5.72
N THR A 234 -6.26 7.41 -5.79
CA THR A 234 -5.76 8.61 -6.44
C THR A 234 -4.89 8.27 -7.64
N PHE A 235 -4.81 9.19 -8.59
CA PHE A 235 -4.00 9.05 -9.80
C PHE A 235 -2.73 9.90 -9.75
N ASP A 236 -1.66 9.36 -10.32
CA ASP A 236 -0.38 10.02 -10.57
C ASP A 236 0.16 9.52 -11.94
N SER A 237 1.35 9.91 -12.32
CA SER A 237 1.98 9.49 -13.58
C SER A 237 3.46 9.19 -13.40
N VAL A 238 3.96 8.28 -14.23
CA VAL A 238 5.38 7.95 -14.35
C VAL A 238 5.84 8.30 -15.75
N LEU A 239 7.00 8.91 -15.88
CA LEU A 239 7.59 9.21 -17.18
C LEU A 239 7.93 7.92 -17.92
N ALA A 240 7.54 7.87 -19.20
CA ALA A 240 7.92 6.78 -20.09
C ALA A 240 9.43 6.74 -20.33
N PRO A 241 10.00 5.58 -20.72
CA PRO A 241 11.39 5.50 -21.15
C PRO A 241 11.71 6.51 -22.27
N PRO A 242 12.92 7.10 -22.28
CA PRO A 242 13.24 8.26 -23.11
C PRO A 242 13.28 8.03 -24.63
N TYR A 243 13.03 6.82 -25.12
CA TYR A 243 13.13 6.45 -26.54
C TYR A 243 11.80 6.01 -27.15
N LEU A 244 10.65 6.25 -26.46
CA LEU A 244 9.33 5.77 -26.92
C LEU A 244 8.55 6.76 -27.76
N VAL A 245 9.12 7.91 -28.15
CA VAL A 245 8.38 9.02 -28.80
C VAL A 245 7.68 8.60 -30.13
N ASP A 246 8.13 7.54 -30.80
CA ASP A 246 7.54 7.09 -32.06
C ASP A 246 7.33 5.56 -32.15
N THR A 247 7.48 4.82 -31.06
CA THR A 247 7.38 3.35 -31.08
C THR A 247 6.36 2.88 -30.04
N PRO A 248 5.30 2.18 -30.42
CA PRO A 248 4.32 1.68 -29.46
C PRO A 248 4.96 0.66 -28.51
N VAL A 249 4.66 0.79 -27.23
CA VAL A 249 4.97 -0.23 -26.23
C VAL A 249 4.15 -1.47 -26.56
N LYS A 250 4.79 -2.62 -26.62
CA LYS A 250 4.10 -3.89 -26.90
C LYS A 250 3.60 -4.56 -25.63
N MET A 251 4.30 -4.37 -24.52
CA MET A 251 3.94 -4.97 -23.24
C MET A 251 4.53 -4.20 -22.05
N MET A 252 3.75 -4.11 -20.99
CA MET A 252 4.20 -3.67 -19.66
C MET A 252 3.99 -4.78 -18.65
N THR A 253 4.97 -5.03 -17.78
CA THR A 253 4.91 -6.05 -16.74
C THR A 253 5.78 -5.66 -15.55
N GLU A 254 5.83 -6.49 -14.51
CA GLU A 254 6.77 -6.36 -13.41
C GLU A 254 7.89 -7.40 -13.59
N LEU A 255 9.13 -7.03 -13.37
CA LEU A 255 10.28 -7.95 -13.32
C LEU A 255 11.14 -7.63 -12.12
N ASP A 256 11.29 -8.60 -11.22
CA ASP A 256 12.17 -8.50 -10.04
C ASP A 256 11.93 -7.22 -9.21
N GLY A 257 10.66 -6.94 -8.92
CA GLY A 257 10.27 -5.75 -8.15
C GLY A 257 10.38 -4.42 -8.91
N CYS A 258 10.64 -4.44 -10.21
CA CYS A 258 10.76 -3.26 -11.05
C CYS A 258 9.68 -3.22 -12.15
N LEU A 259 9.18 -2.04 -12.48
CA LEU A 259 8.33 -1.87 -13.65
C LEU A 259 9.15 -2.11 -14.92
N CYS A 260 8.62 -2.95 -15.80
CA CYS A 260 9.27 -3.35 -17.04
C CYS A 260 8.42 -2.98 -18.24
N VAL A 261 9.04 -2.46 -19.29
CA VAL A 261 8.41 -2.16 -20.59
C VAL A 261 9.18 -2.88 -21.69
N CYS A 262 8.43 -3.50 -22.58
CA CYS A 262 8.97 -4.13 -23.78
C CYS A 262 8.40 -3.45 -25.01
N TYR A 263 9.26 -2.98 -25.91
CA TYR A 263 8.86 -2.34 -27.16
C TYR A 263 9.70 -2.82 -28.35
N GLY A 264 9.25 -2.54 -29.56
CA GLY A 264 9.96 -2.93 -30.77
C GLY A 264 9.32 -4.12 -31.49
N GLY A 265 10.12 -4.95 -32.13
CA GLY A 265 9.70 -6.09 -32.94
C GLY A 265 9.92 -5.89 -34.42
N LYS A 266 9.26 -6.66 -35.31
CA LYS A 266 9.47 -6.65 -36.76
C LYS A 266 9.28 -5.29 -37.40
N ASP A 267 8.42 -4.47 -36.83
CA ASP A 267 8.07 -3.14 -37.35
C ASP A 267 9.02 -2.04 -36.87
N HIS A 268 9.94 -2.37 -35.98
CA HIS A 268 10.95 -1.43 -35.48
C HIS A 268 12.15 -1.36 -36.43
N ALA A 269 12.84 -0.22 -36.44
CA ALA A 269 13.93 0.05 -37.39
C ALA A 269 15.08 -0.97 -37.35
N ASP A 270 15.36 -1.57 -36.18
CA ASP A 270 16.37 -2.62 -36.00
C ASP A 270 15.79 -4.04 -35.93
N GLY A 271 14.45 -4.20 -36.02
CA GLY A 271 13.76 -5.47 -35.95
C GLY A 271 13.85 -6.19 -34.58
N MET A 272 14.33 -5.53 -33.54
CA MET A 272 14.59 -6.11 -32.22
C MET A 272 13.53 -5.71 -31.20
N TYR A 273 13.31 -6.55 -30.19
CA TYR A 273 12.61 -6.17 -28.95
C TYR A 273 13.57 -5.59 -27.94
N HIS A 274 13.20 -4.49 -27.34
CA HIS A 274 13.97 -3.81 -26.30
C HIS A 274 13.24 -3.92 -24.96
N VAL A 275 13.90 -4.49 -23.97
CA VAL A 275 13.37 -4.66 -22.62
C VAL A 275 14.00 -3.63 -21.71
N TRP A 276 13.20 -2.77 -21.12
CA TRP A 276 13.63 -1.72 -20.20
C TRP A 276 13.00 -1.91 -18.84
N ILE A 277 13.75 -1.59 -17.78
CA ILE A 277 13.29 -1.66 -16.39
C ILE A 277 13.48 -0.33 -15.69
N LEU A 278 12.53 0.02 -14.83
CA LEU A 278 12.60 1.20 -13.99
C LEU A 278 13.31 0.84 -12.69
N ARG A 279 14.66 0.99 -12.66
CA ARG A 279 15.50 0.64 -11.50
C ARG A 279 15.30 1.58 -10.33
N ASN A 280 15.09 2.85 -10.61
CA ASN A 280 14.87 3.85 -9.58
C ASN A 280 13.55 4.57 -9.85
N TYR A 281 12.52 4.19 -9.10
CA TYR A 281 11.18 4.72 -9.26
C TYR A 281 11.13 6.23 -8.90
N GLY A 282 11.83 6.65 -7.83
CA GLY A 282 11.85 8.04 -7.40
C GLY A 282 12.56 8.98 -8.38
N GLN A 283 13.61 8.52 -9.04
CA GLN A 283 14.33 9.28 -10.07
C GLN A 283 13.74 9.08 -11.48
N GLN A 284 12.80 8.17 -11.63
CA GLN A 284 12.22 7.76 -12.91
C GLN A 284 13.30 7.34 -13.93
N LYS A 285 14.34 6.65 -13.42
CA LYS A 285 15.48 6.25 -14.23
C LYS A 285 15.26 4.87 -14.82
N TRP A 286 15.11 4.85 -16.14
CA TRP A 286 15.00 3.64 -16.94
C TRP A 286 16.38 3.13 -17.38
N GLU A 287 16.55 1.81 -17.34
CA GLU A 287 17.74 1.11 -17.82
C GLU A 287 17.35 0.00 -18.78
N GLN A 288 18.10 -0.13 -19.86
CA GLN A 288 17.88 -1.22 -20.81
C GLN A 288 18.42 -2.52 -20.22
N LEU A 289 17.57 -3.50 -20.01
CA LEU A 289 17.91 -4.81 -19.46
C LEU A 289 18.54 -5.70 -20.54
N CYS A 290 17.87 -5.85 -21.67
CA CYS A 290 18.35 -6.68 -22.79
C CYS A 290 17.67 -6.30 -24.11
N ARG A 291 18.17 -6.91 -25.19
CA ARG A 291 17.54 -6.90 -26.52
C ARG A 291 17.27 -8.33 -26.94
N VAL A 292 16.16 -8.55 -27.64
CA VAL A 292 15.74 -9.87 -28.07
C VAL A 292 15.45 -9.87 -29.55
N ASP A 293 16.07 -10.78 -30.27
CA ASP A 293 15.82 -10.98 -31.70
C ASP A 293 14.62 -11.94 -31.88
N PRO A 294 13.47 -11.47 -32.38
CA PRO A 294 12.29 -12.32 -32.60
C PRO A 294 12.54 -13.46 -33.59
N LEU A 295 13.48 -13.28 -34.52
CA LEU A 295 13.80 -14.33 -35.48
C LEU A 295 14.47 -15.53 -34.82
N GLN A 296 15.28 -15.30 -33.77
CA GLN A 296 15.90 -16.41 -33.00
C GLN A 296 14.85 -17.20 -32.21
N LEU A 297 13.78 -16.54 -31.75
CA LEU A 297 12.69 -17.18 -31.00
C LEU A 297 11.58 -17.72 -31.92
N LYS A 298 11.68 -17.46 -33.23
CA LYS A 298 10.68 -17.84 -34.24
C LYS A 298 9.26 -17.43 -33.85
N SER A 299 9.09 -16.28 -33.25
CA SER A 299 7.82 -15.76 -32.80
C SER A 299 7.67 -14.28 -33.07
N CYS A 300 6.43 -13.88 -33.35
CA CYS A 300 6.06 -12.47 -33.53
C CYS A 300 5.74 -11.78 -32.22
N TYR A 301 5.41 -12.54 -31.17
CA TYR A 301 5.03 -12.04 -29.85
C TYR A 301 5.98 -12.58 -28.78
N ILE A 302 6.53 -11.68 -27.98
CA ILE A 302 7.49 -12.02 -26.92
C ILE A 302 7.08 -11.29 -25.65
N ALA A 303 6.88 -12.06 -24.58
CA ALA A 303 6.53 -11.55 -23.26
C ALA A 303 7.61 -11.88 -22.24
N PRO A 304 8.23 -10.90 -21.56
CA PRO A 304 9.12 -11.18 -20.43
C PRO A 304 8.32 -11.72 -19.25
N LEU A 305 8.69 -12.91 -18.75
CA LEU A 305 7.99 -13.63 -17.69
C LEU A 305 8.67 -13.46 -16.33
N GLY A 306 10.00 -13.47 -16.27
CA GLY A 306 10.70 -13.37 -15.00
C GLY A 306 12.22 -13.38 -15.16
N ILE A 307 12.89 -13.05 -14.07
CA ILE A 307 14.34 -13.12 -13.94
C ILE A 307 14.66 -14.26 -12.96
N TYR A 308 15.66 -15.06 -13.28
CA TYR A 308 16.15 -16.10 -12.38
C TYR A 308 17.67 -16.26 -12.50
N ASN A 309 18.29 -16.73 -11.44
CA ASN A 309 19.71 -17.01 -11.41
C ASN A 309 19.95 -18.48 -11.74
N SER A 310 20.70 -18.75 -12.78
CA SER A 310 21.23 -20.08 -13.05
C SER A 310 22.34 -20.38 -12.04
N GLY A 311 22.54 -21.64 -11.65
CA GLY A 311 23.52 -22.07 -10.63
C GLY A 311 24.95 -21.55 -10.77
N ASN A 312 25.27 -20.80 -11.82
CA ASN A 312 26.55 -20.16 -12.11
C ASN A 312 26.55 -18.63 -11.80
N GLU A 313 25.64 -18.13 -11.00
CA GLU A 313 25.48 -16.68 -10.71
C GLU A 313 25.13 -15.80 -11.92
N GLN A 314 24.85 -16.40 -13.08
CA GLN A 314 24.51 -15.66 -14.29
C GLN A 314 23.01 -15.37 -14.31
N MET A 315 22.64 -14.09 -14.42
CA MET A 315 21.27 -13.64 -14.51
C MET A 315 20.68 -14.01 -15.86
N LYS A 316 19.54 -14.69 -15.86
CA LYS A 316 18.76 -15.06 -17.04
C LYS A 316 17.39 -14.44 -17.01
N VAL A 317 16.91 -13.96 -18.16
CA VAL A 317 15.53 -13.52 -18.34
C VAL A 317 14.77 -14.60 -19.09
N MET A 318 13.59 -14.94 -18.57
CA MET A 318 12.68 -15.90 -19.17
C MET A 318 11.64 -15.16 -20.00
N PHE A 319 11.39 -15.67 -21.21
CA PHE A 319 10.43 -15.12 -22.16
C PHE A 319 9.44 -16.20 -22.58
N GLY A 320 8.17 -15.81 -22.68
CA GLY A 320 7.12 -16.56 -23.37
C GLY A 320 6.94 -16.05 -24.80
N THR A 321 6.53 -16.91 -25.70
CA THR A 321 6.24 -16.60 -27.12
C THR A 321 4.78 -16.82 -27.43
N GLY A 322 4.31 -16.33 -28.59
CA GLY A 322 2.93 -16.55 -29.06
C GLY A 322 2.56 -18.03 -29.17
N THR A 323 3.51 -18.89 -29.50
CA THR A 323 3.34 -20.34 -29.48
C THR A 323 3.38 -20.95 -28.06
N SER A 324 3.39 -20.10 -27.03
CA SER A 324 3.53 -20.49 -25.62
C SER A 324 4.79 -21.27 -25.28
N ASN A 325 5.81 -21.23 -26.14
CA ASN A 325 7.14 -21.75 -25.82
C ASN A 325 7.84 -20.79 -24.84
N VAL A 326 8.67 -21.35 -23.95
CA VAL A 326 9.43 -20.60 -22.96
C VAL A 326 10.90 -20.70 -23.26
N PHE A 327 11.53 -19.53 -23.35
CA PHE A 327 12.97 -19.39 -23.61
C PHE A 327 13.67 -18.68 -22.46
N SER A 328 14.96 -18.93 -22.31
CA SER A 328 15.84 -18.14 -21.47
C SER A 328 16.93 -17.44 -22.27
N LEU A 329 17.29 -16.24 -21.82
CA LEU A 329 18.35 -15.44 -22.40
C LEU A 329 19.29 -14.94 -21.31
N ASP A 330 20.60 -15.05 -21.52
CA ASP A 330 21.61 -14.52 -20.61
C ASP A 330 21.66 -12.98 -20.67
N VAL A 331 21.86 -12.34 -19.52
CA VAL A 331 21.98 -10.88 -19.42
C VAL A 331 23.38 -10.49 -18.90
N PRO A 332 24.06 -9.54 -19.56
CA PRO A 332 23.75 -8.94 -20.88
C PRO A 332 24.00 -9.94 -22.03
N ASN A 333 23.20 -9.86 -23.08
CA ASN A 333 23.11 -10.75 -24.23
C ASN A 333 24.48 -11.31 -24.70
N SER A 334 24.81 -12.52 -24.34
CA SER A 334 26.05 -13.16 -24.74
C SER A 334 25.90 -14.56 -25.37
N GLY A 335 24.65 -15.02 -25.60
CA GLY A 335 24.39 -16.36 -26.10
C GLY A 335 23.13 -16.48 -26.97
N ALA A 336 22.97 -17.63 -27.61
CA ALA A 336 21.71 -17.99 -28.25
C ALA A 336 20.63 -18.31 -27.19
N PRO A 337 19.36 -17.97 -27.43
CA PRO A 337 18.28 -18.30 -26.51
C PRO A 337 18.16 -19.82 -26.34
N GLU A 338 17.98 -20.24 -25.09
CA GLU A 338 17.80 -21.63 -24.71
C GLU A 338 16.30 -21.92 -24.55
N ILE A 339 15.80 -22.98 -25.20
CA ILE A 339 14.42 -23.45 -25.02
C ILE A 339 14.31 -24.13 -23.68
N LEU A 340 13.44 -23.63 -22.81
CA LEU A 340 13.18 -24.22 -21.49
C LEU A 340 11.95 -25.14 -21.50
N PHE A 341 10.92 -24.79 -22.27
CA PHE A 341 9.65 -25.48 -22.27
C PHE A 341 8.93 -25.34 -23.61
N CYS A 342 8.30 -26.43 -24.05
CA CYS A 342 7.45 -26.49 -25.24
C CYS A 342 6.14 -27.22 -24.85
N PRO A 343 4.98 -26.56 -24.83
CA PRO A 343 3.71 -27.21 -24.51
C PRO A 343 3.33 -28.35 -25.46
N ASP A 344 3.66 -28.23 -26.75
CA ASP A 344 3.37 -29.25 -27.75
C ASP A 344 4.09 -30.57 -27.44
N GLU A 345 5.35 -30.52 -27.02
CA GLU A 345 6.11 -31.67 -26.60
C GLU A 345 5.62 -32.26 -25.26
N ALA A 346 5.15 -31.39 -24.35
CA ALA A 346 4.80 -31.79 -22.99
C ALA A 346 3.41 -32.39 -22.84
N ILE A 347 2.40 -31.81 -23.56
CA ILE A 347 0.98 -32.21 -23.43
C ILE A 347 0.26 -32.36 -24.78
N GLY A 348 0.97 -32.21 -25.89
CA GLY A 348 0.42 -32.32 -27.24
C GLY A 348 -0.54 -31.16 -27.61
N CYS A 349 -0.26 -29.95 -27.11
CA CYS A 349 -1.03 -28.75 -27.41
C CYS A 349 -0.19 -27.76 -28.21
N SER A 350 -0.65 -27.40 -29.40
CA SER A 350 -0.02 -26.35 -30.22
C SER A 350 -0.83 -25.07 -30.13
N PHE A 351 -0.13 -23.93 -30.12
CA PHE A 351 -0.71 -22.59 -30.08
C PHE A 351 -0.28 -21.81 -31.33
N ASP A 352 -1.17 -20.93 -31.81
CA ASP A 352 -0.89 -20.10 -32.96
C ASP A 352 0.07 -18.94 -32.60
N ASP A 353 1.07 -18.67 -33.43
CA ASP A 353 2.08 -17.62 -33.24
C ASP A 353 1.53 -16.19 -33.45
N TYR A 354 0.25 -16.05 -33.74
CA TYR A 354 -0.39 -14.76 -33.94
C TYR A 354 -1.05 -14.19 -32.68
N CYS A 355 -0.99 -14.94 -31.58
CA CYS A 355 -1.59 -14.57 -30.31
C CYS A 355 -0.53 -14.22 -29.27
N GLU A 356 -0.92 -13.47 -28.24
CA GLU A 356 -0.12 -13.31 -27.04
C GLU A 356 0.14 -14.66 -26.36
N PRO A 357 1.27 -14.80 -25.61
CA PRO A 357 1.55 -16.02 -24.89
C PRO A 357 0.42 -16.38 -23.91
N VAL A 358 -0.11 -17.60 -23.99
CA VAL A 358 -1.16 -18.13 -23.09
C VAL A 358 -0.53 -18.73 -21.82
N LEU A 359 0.51 -18.08 -21.33
CA LEU A 359 1.27 -18.50 -20.15
C LEU A 359 1.11 -17.47 -19.03
N GLY A 360 0.83 -17.93 -17.84
CA GLY A 360 0.81 -17.11 -16.63
C GLY A 360 1.86 -17.57 -15.64
N LEU A 361 2.32 -16.65 -14.80
CA LEU A 361 3.09 -17.02 -13.62
C LEU A 361 2.17 -17.65 -12.59
N TYR A 362 2.68 -18.64 -11.85
CA TYR A 362 1.96 -19.35 -10.81
C TYR A 362 2.61 -19.15 -9.45
N GLU A 363 1.80 -18.78 -8.48
CA GLU A 363 2.15 -18.72 -7.07
C GLU A 363 1.16 -19.56 -6.28
N GLU A 364 1.64 -20.51 -5.49
CA GLU A 364 0.77 -21.37 -4.69
C GLU A 364 0.20 -20.60 -3.50
N SER A 365 -1.14 -20.63 -3.35
CA SER A 365 -1.83 -19.83 -2.34
C SER A 365 -3.16 -20.46 -1.93
N VAL A 366 -3.54 -20.24 -0.67
CA VAL A 366 -4.87 -20.57 -0.13
C VAL A 366 -5.81 -19.36 -0.09
N VAL A 367 -5.38 -18.22 -0.63
CA VAL A 367 -6.20 -17.00 -0.71
C VAL A 367 -7.47 -17.30 -1.50
N ARG A 368 -8.61 -16.92 -0.95
CA ARG A 368 -9.91 -17.17 -1.54
C ARG A 368 -10.30 -16.05 -2.51
N VAL A 369 -10.98 -16.43 -3.58
CA VAL A 369 -11.52 -15.48 -4.55
C VAL A 369 -12.92 -15.02 -4.17
N GLY A 370 -13.64 -15.83 -3.40
CA GLY A 370 -15.01 -15.58 -2.99
C GLY A 370 -15.25 -15.72 -1.49
N ARG A 371 -16.46 -15.38 -1.07
CA ARG A 371 -16.87 -15.37 0.33
C ARG A 371 -17.00 -16.78 0.93
N THR A 372 -16.78 -16.88 2.24
CA THR A 372 -17.16 -18.06 3.01
C THR A 372 -18.69 -18.16 3.12
N ILE A 373 -19.19 -19.39 3.45
CA ILE A 373 -20.63 -19.59 3.70
C ILE A 373 -21.11 -18.69 4.86
N GLU A 374 -20.28 -18.42 5.84
CA GLU A 374 -20.56 -17.49 6.94
C GLU A 374 -20.72 -16.07 6.41
N GLU A 375 -19.84 -15.62 5.51
CA GLU A 375 -19.94 -14.34 4.82
C GLU A 375 -21.16 -14.25 3.90
N MET A 376 -21.65 -15.38 3.34
CA MET A 376 -22.90 -15.45 2.60
C MET A 376 -24.13 -15.33 3.50
N VAL A 377 -24.08 -15.79 4.74
CA VAL A 377 -25.14 -15.54 5.74
C VAL A 377 -25.23 -14.06 6.08
N TRP A 378 -24.09 -13.35 6.11
CA TRP A 378 -23.99 -11.89 6.17
C TRP A 378 -24.40 -11.20 4.86
N SER A 379 -24.58 -11.95 3.79
CA SER A 379 -24.82 -11.46 2.44
C SER A 379 -26.28 -11.18 2.12
N SER A 380 -27.14 -11.05 3.13
CA SER A 380 -28.45 -10.44 2.91
C SER A 380 -28.22 -9.10 2.21
N PRO A 381 -28.94 -8.80 1.13
CA PRO A 381 -28.82 -7.52 0.43
C PRO A 381 -28.91 -6.31 1.35
N MET A 382 -29.69 -6.42 2.45
CA MET A 382 -29.80 -5.39 3.47
C MET A 382 -28.52 -5.24 4.31
N THR A 383 -27.92 -6.32 4.76
CA THR A 383 -26.67 -6.24 5.56
C THR A 383 -25.52 -5.66 4.75
N LYS A 384 -25.46 -5.97 3.46
CA LYS A 384 -24.49 -5.37 2.52
C LYS A 384 -24.70 -3.87 2.36
N ALA A 385 -25.94 -3.45 2.15
CA ALA A 385 -26.27 -2.04 2.03
C ALA A 385 -25.88 -1.28 3.32
N TRP A 386 -26.12 -1.87 4.48
CA TRP A 386 -25.72 -1.28 5.75
C TRP A 386 -24.20 -1.22 5.91
N PHE A 387 -23.48 -2.27 5.57
CA PHE A 387 -22.01 -2.25 5.57
C PHE A 387 -21.45 -1.09 4.73
N ASP A 388 -22.00 -0.93 3.52
CA ASP A 388 -21.55 0.12 2.60
C ASP A 388 -21.92 1.53 3.04
N ILE A 389 -23.02 1.69 3.76
CA ILE A 389 -23.43 2.98 4.33
C ILE A 389 -22.62 3.28 5.59
N LEU A 390 -22.53 2.32 6.51
CA LEU A 390 -21.98 2.56 7.84
C LEU A 390 -20.47 2.83 7.84
N LYS A 391 -19.74 2.32 6.86
CA LYS A 391 -18.30 2.61 6.73
C LYS A 391 -17.97 4.10 6.48
N TRP A 392 -18.96 4.92 6.11
CA TRP A 392 -18.81 6.36 5.91
C TRP A 392 -19.23 7.20 7.12
N ILE A 393 -19.87 6.59 8.12
CA ILE A 393 -20.37 7.26 9.32
C ILE A 393 -19.25 7.39 10.35
N PRO A 394 -19.23 8.46 11.18
CA PRO A 394 -18.23 8.61 12.24
C PRO A 394 -18.18 7.40 13.18
N ALA A 395 -16.97 7.04 13.64
CA ALA A 395 -16.72 5.85 14.45
C ALA A 395 -17.58 5.80 15.72
N GLN A 396 -17.75 6.93 16.40
CA GLN A 396 -18.57 7.00 17.59
C GLN A 396 -20.03 6.60 17.33
N SER A 397 -20.62 7.12 16.25
CA SER A 397 -22.00 6.77 15.87
C SER A 397 -22.13 5.30 15.47
N VAL A 398 -21.14 4.76 14.74
CA VAL A 398 -21.11 3.34 14.37
C VAL A 398 -20.96 2.46 15.61
N ALA A 399 -20.17 2.86 16.58
CA ALA A 399 -19.99 2.13 17.82
C ALA A 399 -21.28 1.97 18.63
N GLU A 400 -22.15 2.97 18.61
CA GLU A 400 -23.48 2.90 19.26
C GLU A 400 -24.39 1.85 18.61
N LEU A 401 -24.20 1.57 17.34
CA LEU A 401 -25.00 0.58 16.61
C LEU A 401 -24.79 -0.85 17.10
N ARG A 402 -23.74 -1.13 17.87
CA ARG A 402 -23.55 -2.40 18.58
C ARG A 402 -24.72 -2.78 19.48
N LEU A 403 -25.46 -1.78 19.93
CA LEU A 403 -26.59 -1.94 20.86
C LEU A 403 -27.91 -2.25 20.16
N VAL A 404 -27.99 -2.11 18.84
CA VAL A 404 -29.22 -2.26 18.08
C VAL A 404 -29.66 -3.72 17.98
N CYS A 405 -28.80 -4.59 17.47
CA CYS A 405 -29.06 -6.03 17.38
C CYS A 405 -27.76 -6.83 17.29
N ARG A 406 -27.86 -8.17 17.38
CA ARG A 406 -26.68 -9.06 17.33
C ARG A 406 -25.98 -9.01 15.99
N GLU A 407 -26.71 -8.91 14.90
CA GLU A 407 -26.16 -8.83 13.54
C GLU A 407 -25.35 -7.56 13.34
N TRP A 408 -25.86 -6.42 13.80
CA TRP A 408 -25.14 -5.16 13.71
C TRP A 408 -23.90 -5.15 14.58
N ARG A 409 -24.00 -5.70 15.81
CA ARG A 409 -22.84 -5.84 16.69
C ARG A 409 -21.74 -6.64 16.00
N ALA A 410 -22.06 -7.82 15.50
CA ALA A 410 -21.08 -8.69 14.87
C ALA A 410 -20.51 -8.08 13.57
N MET A 411 -21.30 -7.31 12.81
CA MET A 411 -20.80 -6.57 11.65
C MET A 411 -19.81 -5.48 12.05
N VAL A 412 -20.14 -4.67 13.05
CA VAL A 412 -19.33 -3.53 13.49
C VAL A 412 -18.04 -3.99 14.21
N GLU A 413 -18.09 -5.13 14.89
CA GLU A 413 -16.95 -5.72 15.61
C GLU A 413 -16.07 -6.62 14.75
N CYS A 414 -16.47 -6.94 13.50
CA CYS A 414 -15.61 -7.74 12.63
C CYS A 414 -14.44 -6.92 12.09
N ASP A 415 -13.23 -7.52 12.08
CA ASP A 415 -11.99 -6.88 11.62
C ASP A 415 -12.11 -6.27 10.24
N ARG A 416 -12.83 -6.95 9.34
CA ARG A 416 -13.08 -6.46 7.99
C ARG A 416 -13.82 -5.13 7.97
N PHE A 417 -14.88 -4.97 8.79
CA PHE A 417 -15.63 -3.72 8.89
C PHE A 417 -14.75 -2.62 9.50
N ILE A 418 -14.04 -2.94 10.60
CA ILE A 418 -13.16 -2.00 11.29
C ILE A 418 -12.10 -1.43 10.32
N ARG A 419 -11.45 -2.30 9.54
CA ARG A 419 -10.45 -1.88 8.55
C ARG A 419 -11.07 -1.07 7.41
N SER A 420 -12.18 -1.54 6.85
CA SER A 420 -12.88 -0.83 5.78
C SER A 420 -13.38 0.53 6.25
N HIS A 421 -13.92 0.62 7.47
CA HIS A 421 -14.35 1.87 8.09
C HIS A 421 -13.17 2.83 8.25
N ALA A 422 -12.03 2.38 8.81
CA ALA A 422 -10.86 3.22 9.02
C ALA A 422 -10.36 3.88 7.72
N VAL A 423 -10.41 3.15 6.61
CA VAL A 423 -10.06 3.72 5.29
C VAL A 423 -11.12 4.71 4.81
N HIS A 424 -12.39 4.30 4.73
CA HIS A 424 -13.43 5.12 4.11
C HIS A 424 -13.82 6.33 4.97
N ALA A 425 -13.80 6.18 6.30
CA ALA A 425 -14.10 7.29 7.20
C ALA A 425 -13.04 8.40 7.17
N ASN A 426 -11.81 8.09 6.74
CA ASN A 426 -10.72 9.06 6.61
C ASN A 426 -10.43 9.47 5.16
N LEU A 427 -11.08 8.81 4.18
CA LEU A 427 -10.87 9.10 2.77
C LEU A 427 -11.40 10.50 2.42
N ASN A 428 -10.56 11.33 1.79
CA ASN A 428 -10.94 12.67 1.30
C ASN A 428 -11.59 13.58 2.36
N LYS A 429 -11.27 13.39 3.64
CA LYS A 429 -11.71 14.28 4.71
C LYS A 429 -10.59 15.21 5.12
N SER A 430 -10.97 16.39 5.58
CA SER A 430 -10.05 17.32 6.23
C SER A 430 -9.48 16.66 7.49
N PRO A 431 -8.22 16.97 7.86
CA PRO A 431 -7.60 16.48 9.07
C PRO A 431 -8.47 16.75 10.30
N ARG A 432 -8.57 15.79 11.18
CA ARG A 432 -9.20 15.96 12.49
C ARG A 432 -8.13 16.13 13.53
N VAL A 433 -8.42 16.93 14.53
CA VAL A 433 -7.46 17.26 15.55
C VAL A 433 -8.07 17.02 16.93
N MET A 434 -7.33 16.32 17.77
CA MET A 434 -7.58 16.23 19.20
C MET A 434 -6.74 17.31 19.90
N ILE A 435 -7.34 18.00 20.86
CA ILE A 435 -6.61 18.89 21.75
C ILE A 435 -6.45 18.22 23.11
N ILE A 436 -5.21 18.16 23.58
CA ILE A 436 -4.86 17.60 24.86
C ILE A 436 -4.75 18.76 25.87
N THR A 437 -5.50 18.63 26.96
CA THR A 437 -5.48 19.58 28.09
C THR A 437 -4.86 18.91 29.32
N ASP A 438 -4.57 19.69 30.38
CA ASP A 438 -3.85 19.26 31.60
C ASP A 438 -4.36 17.96 32.25
N TYR A 439 -5.61 17.60 32.06
CA TYR A 439 -6.23 16.47 32.77
C TYR A 439 -6.44 15.23 31.89
N TYR A 440 -5.72 15.09 30.78
CA TYR A 440 -5.92 13.99 29.84
C TYR A 440 -7.33 13.90 29.24
N ALA A 441 -8.12 14.94 29.39
CA ALA A 441 -9.37 15.10 28.68
C ALA A 441 -9.08 15.62 27.28
N GLY A 442 -8.71 14.72 26.39
CA GLY A 442 -8.65 15.03 24.97
C GLY A 442 -10.05 15.33 24.46
N GLN A 443 -10.25 16.47 23.82
CA GLN A 443 -11.47 16.73 23.06
C GLN A 443 -11.18 16.44 21.60
N TYR A 444 -11.84 15.41 21.10
CA TYR A 444 -11.86 15.08 19.68
C TYR A 444 -12.83 15.98 18.96
N MET A 445 -12.37 16.75 18.00
CA MET A 445 -13.21 17.72 17.30
C MET A 445 -12.89 17.76 15.81
N ASP A 446 -13.91 17.96 15.01
CA ASP A 446 -13.75 18.40 13.63
C ASP A 446 -13.28 19.86 13.62
N LEU A 447 -12.32 20.22 12.77
CA LEU A 447 -11.78 21.59 12.70
C LEU A 447 -12.84 22.68 12.50
N LYS A 448 -14.00 22.31 11.93
CA LYS A 448 -15.13 23.21 11.74
C LYS A 448 -15.82 23.59 13.05
N ASP A 449 -15.73 22.74 14.08
CA ASP A 449 -16.41 22.95 15.37
C ASP A 449 -15.53 23.72 16.37
N PHE A 450 -14.31 24.02 16.01
CA PHE A 450 -13.34 24.74 16.85
C PHE A 450 -13.78 26.13 17.27
N THR A 451 -14.56 26.79 16.44
CA THR A 451 -14.97 28.21 16.65
C THR A 451 -16.09 28.37 17.67
N SER A 452 -16.76 27.31 18.11
CA SER A 452 -18.00 27.40 18.89
C SER A 452 -17.86 27.11 20.39
N ARG A 453 -16.70 26.64 20.88
CA ARG A 453 -16.52 26.29 22.29
C ARG A 453 -15.28 26.97 22.86
N GLY A 454 -15.46 27.77 23.90
CA GLY A 454 -14.36 28.36 24.64
C GLY A 454 -13.45 27.28 25.23
N LEU A 455 -12.33 26.99 24.59
CA LEU A 455 -11.34 26.03 25.03
C LEU A 455 -10.49 26.63 26.13
N VAL A 456 -10.56 26.06 27.32
CA VAL A 456 -9.56 26.29 28.35
C VAL A 456 -8.43 25.33 28.09
N CYS A 457 -7.38 25.82 27.48
CA CYS A 457 -6.17 25.03 27.20
C CYS A 457 -5.20 25.17 28.33
N ALA A 458 -4.76 24.05 28.87
CA ALA A 458 -3.66 24.01 29.81
C ALA A 458 -2.44 23.41 29.11
N HIS A 459 -1.27 23.98 29.40
CA HIS A 459 0.00 23.54 28.86
C HIS A 459 0.45 22.24 29.53
N VAL A 460 0.65 21.18 28.75
CA VAL A 460 1.35 19.97 29.22
C VAL A 460 2.82 20.10 28.77
N PRO A 461 3.74 20.37 29.70
CA PRO A 461 5.14 20.52 29.34
C PRO A 461 5.68 19.26 28.67
N ASP A 462 6.47 19.40 27.62
CA ASP A 462 7.19 18.35 26.92
C ASP A 462 6.32 17.20 26.37
N LEU A 463 5.04 17.46 26.09
CA LEU A 463 4.18 16.46 25.46
C LEU A 463 4.61 16.25 24.01
N VAL A 464 4.98 15.01 23.71
CA VAL A 464 5.24 14.53 22.35
C VAL A 464 4.20 13.47 22.01
N CYS A 465 3.52 13.65 20.89
CA CYS A 465 2.51 12.69 20.41
C CYS A 465 2.94 12.11 19.07
N SER A 466 2.69 10.82 18.87
CA SER A 466 2.89 10.18 17.56
C SER A 466 1.88 10.68 16.53
N GLN A 467 2.24 10.56 15.26
CA GLN A 467 1.27 10.57 14.16
C GLN A 467 0.27 9.40 14.36
N PRO A 468 -0.96 9.52 13.83
CA PRO A 468 -1.93 8.45 13.98
C PRO A 468 -1.49 7.20 13.20
N CYS A 469 -1.44 6.07 13.89
CA CYS A 469 -1.21 4.77 13.29
C CYS A 469 -2.50 3.95 13.35
N ARG A 470 -3.15 3.77 12.21
CA ARG A 470 -4.43 3.04 12.09
C ARG A 470 -5.50 3.45 13.12
N GLY A 471 -5.54 4.74 13.47
CA GLY A 471 -6.53 5.33 14.36
C GLY A 471 -6.14 5.36 15.84
N LEU A 472 -4.99 4.84 16.21
CA LEU A 472 -4.40 5.04 17.51
C LEU A 472 -3.36 6.16 17.48
N ASN A 473 -3.24 6.86 18.59
CA ASN A 473 -2.17 7.80 18.86
C ASN A 473 -1.50 7.43 20.19
N VAL A 474 -0.21 7.70 20.31
CA VAL A 474 0.52 7.62 21.57
C VAL A 474 1.05 8.99 21.96
N GLY A 475 0.85 9.36 23.20
CA GLY A 475 1.42 10.56 23.78
C GLY A 475 2.38 10.22 24.93
N SER A 476 3.48 10.95 25.01
CA SER A 476 4.44 10.85 26.11
C SER A 476 4.88 12.23 26.60
N CYS A 477 4.94 12.41 27.91
CA CYS A 477 5.51 13.56 28.57
C CYS A 477 6.44 13.08 29.69
N HIS A 478 7.10 13.99 30.41
CA HIS A 478 8.13 13.67 31.44
C HIS A 478 7.76 12.55 32.41
N SER A 479 6.52 12.46 32.82
CA SER A 479 6.08 11.55 33.87
C SER A 479 5.04 10.53 33.44
N ARG A 480 4.52 10.62 32.24
CA ARG A 480 3.34 9.84 31.84
C ARG A 480 3.33 9.56 30.35
N SER A 481 2.83 8.40 30.01
CA SER A 481 2.54 8.03 28.63
C SER A 481 1.16 7.39 28.54
N PHE A 482 0.54 7.52 27.38
CA PHE A 482 -0.78 6.98 27.12
C PHE A 482 -0.93 6.59 25.66
N VAL A 483 -1.74 5.57 25.41
CA VAL A 483 -2.27 5.24 24.08
C VAL A 483 -3.72 5.67 24.05
N CYS A 484 -4.18 6.24 22.96
CA CYS A 484 -5.56 6.64 22.85
C CYS A 484 -6.13 6.35 21.44
N ASN A 485 -7.44 6.12 21.42
CA ASN A 485 -8.28 6.23 20.24
C ASN A 485 -9.21 7.43 20.40
N PRO A 486 -8.87 8.58 19.83
CA PRO A 486 -9.67 9.79 19.99
C PRO A 486 -11.10 9.67 19.45
N ALA A 487 -11.29 8.93 18.36
CA ALA A 487 -12.57 8.70 17.75
C ALA A 487 -13.56 7.95 18.64
N MET A 488 -13.03 7.08 19.52
CA MET A 488 -13.81 6.30 20.48
C MET A 488 -13.83 6.90 21.88
N GLY A 489 -13.09 7.99 22.11
CA GLY A 489 -12.92 8.60 23.44
C GLY A 489 -12.15 7.71 24.42
N TYR A 490 -11.33 6.80 23.92
CA TYR A 490 -10.59 5.84 24.73
C TYR A 490 -9.18 6.31 25.00
N ILE A 491 -8.72 6.20 26.26
CA ILE A 491 -7.36 6.51 26.68
C ILE A 491 -6.89 5.45 27.69
N GLU A 492 -5.78 4.78 27.38
CA GLU A 492 -5.08 3.88 28.27
C GLU A 492 -3.79 4.54 28.77
N ARG A 493 -3.64 4.58 30.10
CA ARG A 493 -2.43 5.09 30.72
C ARG A 493 -1.40 3.98 30.86
N MET A 494 -0.16 4.30 30.50
CA MET A 494 0.98 3.42 30.72
C MET A 494 1.69 3.87 31.98
N GLU A 495 1.68 3.02 33.02
CA GLU A 495 2.41 3.30 34.23
C GLU A 495 3.90 2.98 34.08
N PHE A 496 4.75 3.89 34.52
CA PHE A 496 6.18 3.62 34.64
C PHE A 496 6.43 2.97 36.01
N GLN A 497 6.89 1.73 35.99
CA GLN A 497 7.36 1.11 37.25
C GLN A 497 8.61 1.83 37.75
N ASN A 498 8.51 2.45 38.91
CA ASN A 498 9.60 2.97 39.75
C ASN A 498 10.58 3.96 39.11
N LEU A 499 10.13 5.18 38.89
CA LEU A 499 11.03 6.30 38.64
C LEU A 499 11.12 7.17 39.91
N ASN A 500 11.98 6.76 40.85
CA ASN A 500 12.29 7.57 42.03
C ASN A 500 13.46 8.55 41.81
N ASP A 501 13.84 8.81 40.57
CA ASP A 501 15.02 9.62 40.28
C ASP A 501 14.69 10.70 39.26
N ASP A 502 14.96 11.96 39.63
CA ASP A 502 14.79 13.16 38.81
C ASP A 502 15.67 13.18 37.53
N THR A 503 16.43 12.12 37.28
CA THR A 503 17.36 11.98 36.16
C THR A 503 16.77 11.33 34.89
N PHE A 504 15.57 10.74 34.97
CA PHE A 504 14.96 10.05 33.82
C PHE A 504 14.22 11.04 32.91
N TYR A 505 14.81 11.29 31.78
CA TYR A 505 14.12 12.01 30.70
C TYR A 505 13.08 11.11 30.08
N ALA A 506 11.87 11.62 29.92
CA ALA A 506 10.75 10.88 29.35
C ALA A 506 11.12 10.19 28.05
N GLY A 507 10.75 8.92 27.96
CA GLY A 507 10.96 8.13 26.77
C GLY A 507 10.23 8.68 25.56
N ARG A 508 10.81 8.55 24.40
CA ARG A 508 10.16 8.80 23.12
C ARG A 508 9.51 7.52 22.66
N ILE A 509 8.19 7.53 22.61
CA ILE A 509 7.42 6.34 22.21
C ILE A 509 6.95 6.51 20.77
N GLY A 510 7.39 5.62 19.90
CA GLY A 510 6.85 5.45 18.57
C GLY A 510 5.73 4.42 18.58
N LEU A 511 4.69 4.68 17.77
CA LEU A 511 3.59 3.77 17.56
C LEU A 511 3.68 3.25 16.13
N GLY A 512 3.76 1.93 16.00
CA GLY A 512 3.77 1.22 14.73
C GLY A 512 2.70 0.15 14.67
N TYR A 513 2.67 -0.56 13.56
CA TYR A 513 1.76 -1.67 13.35
C TYR A 513 2.50 -2.81 12.66
N ASN A 514 2.44 -3.98 13.28
CA ASN A 514 2.97 -5.21 12.70
C ASN A 514 1.89 -5.86 11.84
N CYS A 515 2.14 -5.89 10.52
CA CYS A 515 1.20 -6.46 9.55
C CYS A 515 1.14 -7.99 9.63
N GLU A 516 2.20 -8.64 10.14
CA GLU A 516 2.23 -10.09 10.29
C GLU A 516 1.32 -10.58 11.43
N ASN A 517 1.37 -9.88 12.55
CA ASN A 517 0.61 -10.23 13.74
C ASN A 517 -0.75 -9.53 13.83
N ASP A 518 -1.03 -8.53 12.95
CA ASP A 518 -2.22 -7.68 12.97
C ASP A 518 -2.34 -6.89 14.31
N GLU A 519 -1.19 -6.44 14.86
CA GLU A 519 -1.11 -5.81 16.17
C GLU A 519 -0.36 -4.48 16.15
N HIS A 520 -0.75 -3.57 17.06
CA HIS A 520 -0.01 -2.34 17.26
C HIS A 520 1.20 -2.56 18.15
N VAL A 521 2.29 -1.90 17.80
CA VAL A 521 3.59 -1.99 18.48
C VAL A 521 3.98 -0.63 19.03
N LEU A 522 4.45 -0.63 20.25
CA LEU A 522 5.03 0.53 20.93
C LEU A 522 6.54 0.32 21.04
N VAL A 523 7.31 1.25 20.53
CA VAL A 523 8.77 1.26 20.68
C VAL A 523 9.16 2.47 21.52
N ARG A 524 9.73 2.18 22.69
CA ARG A 524 10.11 3.20 23.67
C ARG A 524 11.62 3.38 23.70
N MET A 525 12.06 4.63 23.60
CA MET A 525 13.46 5.03 23.71
C MET A 525 13.64 5.91 24.94
N THR A 526 14.49 5.50 25.86
CA THR A 526 14.70 6.18 27.16
C THR A 526 16.17 6.52 27.33
N TYR A 527 16.47 7.80 27.57
CA TYR A 527 17.82 8.23 27.93
C TYR A 527 18.05 7.95 29.42
N LYS A 528 19.07 7.15 29.75
CA LYS A 528 19.61 7.04 31.11
C LYS A 528 20.46 8.24 31.46
N GLU A 529 21.30 8.64 30.51
CA GLU A 529 22.18 9.79 30.62
C GLU A 529 22.22 10.57 29.29
N LYS A 530 22.28 11.88 29.36
CA LYS A 530 22.57 12.73 28.22
C LYS A 530 23.29 14.00 28.67
N ASN A 531 24.36 14.33 27.99
CA ASN A 531 25.15 15.53 28.24
C ASN A 531 25.43 16.25 26.92
N PHE A 532 24.75 17.35 26.69
CA PHE A 532 24.92 18.14 25.47
C PHE A 532 26.28 18.84 25.40
N ALA A 533 26.96 19.07 26.53
CA ALA A 533 28.26 19.70 26.54
C ALA A 533 29.38 18.72 26.10
N THR A 534 29.32 17.46 26.56
CA THR A 534 30.26 16.41 26.16
C THR A 534 29.79 15.60 24.94
N ARG A 535 28.52 15.77 24.54
CA ARG A 535 27.83 15.01 23.51
C ARG A 535 27.67 13.50 23.84
N GLU A 536 27.89 13.14 25.09
CA GLU A 536 27.74 11.76 25.55
C GLU A 536 26.28 11.44 25.90
N TYR A 537 25.87 10.23 25.64
CA TYR A 537 24.53 9.75 25.96
C TYR A 537 24.53 8.23 26.20
N GLN A 538 23.57 7.78 27.01
CA GLN A 538 23.19 6.39 27.13
C GLN A 538 21.69 6.25 26.86
N LEU A 539 21.34 5.49 25.82
CA LEU A 539 19.98 5.31 25.32
C LEU A 539 19.62 3.83 25.44
N GLU A 540 18.44 3.54 25.96
CA GLU A 540 17.83 2.20 25.98
C GLU A 540 16.61 2.16 25.09
N CYS A 541 16.38 1.00 24.47
CA CYS A 541 15.22 0.73 23.66
C CYS A 541 14.43 -0.46 24.22
N SER A 542 13.11 -0.35 24.16
CA SER A 542 12.22 -1.45 24.51
C SER A 542 10.96 -1.44 23.65
N LEU A 543 10.45 -2.63 23.37
CA LEU A 543 9.27 -2.87 22.54
C LEU A 543 8.15 -3.49 23.38
N ARG A 544 6.92 -3.16 23.08
CA ARG A 544 5.71 -3.77 23.66
C ARG A 544 4.60 -3.81 22.61
N TYR A 545 3.95 -4.94 22.48
CA TYR A 545 2.67 -4.99 21.76
C TYR A 545 1.58 -4.33 22.62
N VAL A 546 0.61 -3.66 21.98
CA VAL A 546 -0.38 -2.88 22.74
C VAL A 546 -1.24 -3.75 23.64
N GLU A 547 -1.51 -4.99 23.24
CA GLU A 547 -2.29 -5.96 24.05
C GLU A 547 -1.48 -6.61 25.18
N GLU A 548 -0.16 -6.48 25.17
CA GLU A 548 0.73 -7.01 26.19
C GLU A 548 0.96 -5.98 27.32
N GLN A 549 1.34 -6.47 28.50
CA GLN A 549 1.69 -5.60 29.62
C GLN A 549 3.21 -5.44 29.81
N GLU A 550 3.99 -6.36 29.31
CA GLU A 550 5.43 -6.40 29.52
C GLU A 550 6.20 -5.74 28.37
N TRP A 551 7.30 -5.06 28.74
CA TRP A 551 8.22 -4.47 27.79
C TRP A 551 9.41 -5.39 27.57
N HIS A 552 9.71 -5.69 26.31
CA HIS A 552 10.88 -6.46 25.89
C HIS A 552 12.03 -5.52 25.55
N SER A 553 13.23 -5.83 26.05
CA SER A 553 14.42 -5.04 25.73
C SER A 553 14.87 -5.30 24.30
N LEU A 554 15.18 -4.23 23.59
CA LEU A 554 15.79 -4.26 22.25
C LEU A 554 17.20 -3.66 22.29
N ASP A 555 17.97 -3.95 21.23
CA ASP A 555 19.24 -3.27 21.00
C ASP A 555 19.02 -1.75 20.86
N ALA A 556 19.95 -0.97 21.40
CA ALA A 556 19.84 0.48 21.34
C ALA A 556 20.02 0.97 19.89
N PRO A 557 19.27 2.01 19.48
CA PRO A 557 19.44 2.57 18.16
C PRO A 557 20.87 3.12 17.95
N PRO A 558 21.40 3.06 16.72
CA PRO A 558 22.79 3.44 16.44
C PRO A 558 23.07 4.95 16.55
N ARG A 559 22.02 5.75 16.73
CA ARG A 559 22.09 7.21 16.87
C ARG A 559 21.16 7.71 17.97
N PRO A 560 21.44 8.88 18.58
CA PRO A 560 20.56 9.49 19.57
C PRO A 560 19.29 10.02 18.89
N VAL A 561 18.14 9.94 19.58
CA VAL A 561 16.84 10.42 19.08
C VAL A 561 16.52 11.81 19.58
N ALA A 562 16.02 12.66 18.68
CA ALA A 562 15.54 13.99 19.01
C ALA A 562 14.18 13.95 19.73
N ASN A 563 13.89 15.02 20.48
CA ASN A 563 12.57 15.22 21.12
C ASN A 563 11.54 15.72 20.10
N ILE A 564 11.30 14.91 19.07
CA ILE A 564 10.41 15.23 17.95
C ILE A 564 9.43 14.06 17.82
N GLN A 565 8.20 14.38 17.40
CA GLN A 565 7.15 13.41 17.14
C GLN A 565 7.62 12.34 16.15
N PRO A 566 7.61 11.05 16.51
CA PRO A 566 7.89 9.98 15.56
C PRO A 566 6.71 9.76 14.61
N THR A 567 6.97 9.21 13.43
CA THR A 567 5.94 8.86 12.45
C THR A 567 6.08 7.43 11.98
N TYR A 568 4.96 6.79 11.65
CA TYR A 568 4.91 5.42 11.14
C TYR A 568 4.48 5.43 9.67
N ILE A 569 5.24 4.73 8.83
CA ILE A 569 4.95 4.58 7.40
C ILE A 569 5.41 3.19 6.97
N ASP A 570 4.54 2.45 6.30
CA ASP A 570 4.85 1.19 5.60
C ASP A 570 5.72 0.20 6.41
N GLY A 571 5.30 -0.12 7.63
CA GLY A 571 5.99 -1.09 8.48
C GLY A 571 7.17 -0.53 9.27
N LYS A 572 7.52 0.75 9.11
CA LYS A 572 8.65 1.37 9.79
C LYS A 572 8.22 2.56 10.62
N ILE A 573 8.88 2.72 11.78
CA ILE A 573 8.75 3.91 12.63
C ILE A 573 9.99 4.77 12.44
N PHE A 574 9.80 6.08 12.23
CA PHE A 574 10.88 7.01 11.94
C PHE A 574 11.03 8.05 13.03
N TRP A 575 12.27 8.30 13.47
CA TRP A 575 12.67 9.35 14.39
C TRP A 575 13.76 10.23 13.78
N MET A 576 13.75 11.51 14.13
CA MET A 576 14.88 12.38 13.82
C MET A 576 16.05 12.10 14.77
N VAL A 577 17.27 12.18 14.25
CA VAL A 577 18.48 12.12 15.08
C VAL A 577 18.67 13.44 15.82
N GLU A 578 19.09 13.36 17.11
CA GLU A 578 19.46 14.54 17.88
C GLU A 578 20.87 15.03 17.47
N PRO A 579 21.00 16.17 16.78
CA PRO A 579 22.27 16.59 16.20
C PRO A 579 23.31 17.02 17.24
N ASN A 580 22.87 17.32 18.47
CA ASN A 580 23.72 17.82 19.54
C ASN A 580 24.28 16.72 20.45
N LEU A 581 23.96 15.45 20.18
CA LEU A 581 24.49 14.31 20.90
C LEU A 581 25.23 13.34 19.95
N GLY A 582 26.17 12.57 20.50
CA GLY A 582 26.93 11.56 19.77
C GLY A 582 27.84 12.13 18.69
N LEU A 583 27.97 11.40 17.60
CA LEU A 583 28.84 11.77 16.49
C LEU A 583 28.29 12.99 15.75
N VAL A 584 29.21 13.89 15.39
CA VAL A 584 28.85 15.05 14.56
C VAL A 584 28.55 14.57 13.14
N SER A 585 27.32 14.74 12.71
CA SER A 585 26.94 14.56 11.31
C SER A 585 26.86 15.91 10.61
N LEU A 586 27.34 15.98 9.36
CA LEU A 586 27.20 17.17 8.52
C LEU A 586 25.83 17.26 7.85
N HIS A 587 25.05 16.20 7.94
CA HIS A 587 23.75 16.06 7.30
C HIS A 587 22.69 15.67 8.32
N CYS A 588 21.46 16.00 8.00
CA CYS A 588 20.29 15.52 8.71
C CYS A 588 20.23 13.97 8.60
N GLU A 589 20.01 13.30 9.72
CA GLU A 589 19.88 11.84 9.77
C GLU A 589 18.54 11.44 10.40
N ILE A 590 18.02 10.30 9.97
CA ILE A 590 16.76 9.72 10.42
C ILE A 590 17.01 8.29 10.84
N ILE A 591 16.48 7.90 11.99
CA ILE A 591 16.47 6.51 12.45
C ILE A 591 15.16 5.89 11.98
N ALA A 592 15.24 4.77 11.29
CA ALA A 592 14.10 3.94 10.93
C ALA A 592 14.18 2.62 11.69
N PHE A 593 13.08 2.23 12.31
CA PHE A 593 12.89 0.93 12.96
C PHE A 593 11.93 0.10 12.13
N ASP A 594 12.37 -1.02 11.63
CA ASP A 594 11.56 -1.99 10.91
C ASP A 594 10.80 -2.84 11.93
N VAL A 595 9.47 -2.71 11.96
CA VAL A 595 8.61 -3.35 12.96
C VAL A 595 8.57 -4.88 12.82
N GLU A 596 8.77 -5.39 11.60
CA GLU A 596 8.74 -6.84 11.35
C GLU A 596 10.10 -7.50 11.66
N LYS A 597 11.20 -6.79 11.38
CA LYS A 597 12.55 -7.31 11.62
C LYS A 597 13.09 -6.99 13.00
N GLU A 598 12.47 -6.06 13.70
CA GLU A 598 12.90 -5.51 14.98
C GLU A 598 14.34 -4.94 14.93
N ASP A 599 14.70 -4.30 13.83
CA ASP A 599 16.05 -3.78 13.56
C ASP A 599 16.03 -2.30 13.21
N PHE A 600 17.17 -1.63 13.47
CA PHE A 600 17.37 -0.21 13.23
C PHE A 600 18.27 0.05 12.03
N GLU A 601 17.88 1.01 11.19
CA GLU A 601 18.72 1.57 10.15
C GLU A 601 18.83 3.10 10.27
N VAL A 602 19.93 3.66 9.77
CA VAL A 602 20.11 5.11 9.68
C VAL A 602 20.01 5.53 8.23
N LEU A 603 19.08 6.46 7.99
CA LEU A 603 18.82 7.02 6.67
C LEU A 603 19.39 8.44 6.58
N ALA A 604 19.91 8.79 5.41
CA ALA A 604 20.25 10.18 5.10
C ALA A 604 18.95 11.00 4.98
N GLY A 605 18.85 12.06 5.75
CA GLY A 605 17.75 13.02 5.67
C GLY A 605 17.92 14.01 4.50
N PRO A 606 16.96 14.94 4.35
CA PRO A 606 17.04 15.97 3.31
C PRO A 606 18.19 16.95 3.56
N PRO A 607 18.61 17.70 2.54
CA PRO A 607 19.66 18.72 2.67
C PRO A 607 19.16 19.97 3.39
N CYS A 608 18.56 19.81 4.56
CA CYS A 608 18.32 20.92 5.48
C CYS A 608 19.66 21.27 6.14
N GLY A 609 20.00 22.55 6.18
CA GLY A 609 21.26 23.01 6.74
C GLY A 609 21.52 22.43 8.13
N SER A 610 22.71 21.90 8.34
CA SER A 610 23.17 21.26 9.58
C SER A 610 23.35 22.20 10.76
N HIS A 611 22.97 23.45 10.63
CA HIS A 611 23.28 24.49 11.63
C HIS A 611 22.07 24.92 12.44
N GLY A 612 21.84 24.18 13.48
CA GLY A 612 21.59 24.60 14.88
C GLY A 612 20.33 25.34 15.25
N ASP A 613 19.71 26.14 14.42
CA ASP A 613 18.69 27.11 14.83
C ASP A 613 17.29 26.89 14.22
N GLY A 614 17.11 25.90 13.34
CA GLY A 614 15.84 25.63 12.71
C GLY A 614 15.03 24.52 13.41
N HIS A 615 13.71 24.69 13.49
CA HIS A 615 12.80 23.61 13.85
C HIS A 615 12.73 22.59 12.72
N VAL A 616 12.91 21.30 13.09
CA VAL A 616 12.72 20.18 12.17
C VAL A 616 11.56 19.35 12.68
N SER A 617 10.70 18.88 11.79
CA SER A 617 9.63 17.93 12.11
C SER A 617 9.53 16.84 11.05
N ILE A 618 9.15 15.65 11.50
CA ILE A 618 8.95 14.48 10.65
C ILE A 618 7.47 14.13 10.61
N LEU A 619 6.94 13.88 9.42
CA LEU A 619 5.51 13.63 9.23
C LEU A 619 5.25 12.73 8.02
N GLU A 620 4.08 12.12 8.02
CA GLU A 620 3.55 11.37 6.87
C GLU A 620 2.68 12.30 6.02
N ILE A 621 2.95 12.33 4.72
CA ILE A 621 2.11 13.01 3.74
C ILE A 621 1.85 12.07 2.58
N GLN A 622 0.60 11.72 2.36
CA GLN A 622 0.16 10.88 1.24
C GLN A 622 0.89 9.52 1.13
N GLY A 623 1.22 8.93 2.27
CA GLY A 623 1.97 7.67 2.34
C GLY A 623 3.48 7.83 2.22
N ALA A 624 4.01 9.03 2.06
CA ALA A 624 5.44 9.29 1.95
C ALA A 624 6.01 9.91 3.22
N LEU A 625 7.27 9.58 3.52
CA LEU A 625 8.03 10.19 4.59
C LEU A 625 8.41 11.63 4.20
N CYS A 626 8.04 12.57 5.05
CA CYS A 626 8.35 13.98 4.85
C CYS A 626 9.10 14.57 6.04
N VAL A 627 9.99 15.49 5.74
CA VAL A 627 10.70 16.31 6.73
C VAL A 627 10.45 17.76 6.44
N ALA A 628 9.93 18.47 7.42
CA ALA A 628 9.78 19.92 7.35
C ALA A 628 10.92 20.58 8.10
N CYS A 629 11.62 21.46 7.41
CA CYS A 629 12.76 22.21 7.93
C CYS A 629 12.42 23.69 7.91
N SER A 630 12.52 24.36 9.05
CA SER A 630 12.36 25.81 9.13
C SER A 630 13.70 26.53 9.04
N ASP A 631 13.71 27.68 8.35
CA ASP A 631 14.82 28.63 8.32
C ASP A 631 14.36 29.91 9.03
N LYS A 632 14.90 30.16 10.21
CA LYS A 632 14.56 31.30 11.02
C LYS A 632 15.04 32.63 10.39
N THR A 633 16.13 32.59 9.62
CA THR A 633 16.72 33.78 9.03
C THR A 633 15.91 34.31 7.85
N MET A 634 15.36 33.41 7.08
CA MET A 634 14.50 33.69 5.93
C MET A 634 13.01 33.65 6.25
N ASN A 635 12.64 33.22 7.48
CA ASN A 635 11.27 32.98 7.93
C ASN A 635 10.46 32.09 7.02
N VAL A 636 11.07 30.99 6.55
CA VAL A 636 10.44 30.02 5.63
C VAL A 636 10.42 28.62 6.20
N ILE A 637 9.47 27.80 5.75
CA ILE A 637 9.42 26.37 5.99
C ILE A 637 9.52 25.65 4.66
N SER A 638 10.48 24.73 4.55
CA SER A 638 10.61 23.83 3.39
C SER A 638 10.19 22.42 3.78
N ILE A 639 9.25 21.82 3.05
CA ILE A 639 8.83 20.43 3.25
C ILE A 639 9.47 19.57 2.16
N TRP A 640 10.27 18.61 2.59
CA TRP A 640 10.96 17.67 1.75
C TRP A 640 10.25 16.30 1.83
N MET A 641 10.02 15.70 0.70
CA MET A 641 9.39 14.37 0.59
C MET A 641 10.41 13.35 0.10
N MET A 642 10.48 12.22 0.77
CA MET A 642 11.31 11.09 0.35
C MET A 642 10.61 10.36 -0.80
N LYS A 643 11.20 10.38 -1.99
CA LYS A 643 10.70 9.69 -3.18
C LYS A 643 11.31 8.30 -3.34
N ASP A 644 12.50 8.12 -2.79
CA ASP A 644 13.21 6.85 -2.70
C ASP A 644 14.15 6.91 -1.50
N VAL A 645 14.69 5.77 -1.05
CA VAL A 645 15.58 5.71 0.13
C VAL A 645 16.77 6.65 -0.06
N GLY A 646 16.83 7.67 0.79
CA GLY A 646 17.87 8.70 0.75
C GLY A 646 17.74 9.76 -0.37
N PHE A 647 16.70 9.67 -1.21
CA PHE A 647 16.43 10.67 -2.24
C PHE A 647 15.26 11.57 -1.85
N TRP A 648 15.56 12.86 -1.64
CA TRP A 648 14.61 13.87 -1.15
C TRP A 648 14.31 14.91 -2.21
N LEU A 649 13.02 15.22 -2.40
CA LEU A 649 12.54 16.29 -3.26
C LEU A 649 11.87 17.36 -2.40
N LYS A 650 12.18 18.63 -2.64
CA LYS A 650 11.48 19.74 -2.00
C LYS A 650 10.11 19.89 -2.65
N GLU A 651 9.06 19.51 -1.93
CA GLU A 651 7.68 19.53 -2.43
C GLU A 651 6.98 20.86 -2.16
N TYR A 652 7.21 21.46 -0.96
CA TYR A 652 6.59 22.72 -0.58
C TYR A 652 7.63 23.69 -0.05
N HIS A 653 7.40 24.96 -0.35
CA HIS A 653 8.14 26.08 0.19
C HIS A 653 7.13 27.14 0.69
N ILE A 654 7.12 27.36 2.00
CA ILE A 654 6.15 28.23 2.68
C ILE A 654 6.89 29.46 3.18
N ASP A 655 6.60 30.61 2.59
CA ASP A 655 7.06 31.89 3.06
C ASP A 655 6.10 32.42 4.12
N LEU A 656 6.62 32.71 5.32
CA LEU A 656 5.83 33.15 6.47
C LEU A 656 6.04 34.66 6.77
N GLU A 657 6.76 35.41 5.95
CA GLU A 657 7.10 36.80 6.23
C GLU A 657 5.84 37.65 6.38
N GLU A 658 4.87 37.50 5.48
CA GLU A 658 3.61 38.25 5.52
C GLU A 658 2.69 37.89 6.69
N PHE A 659 2.87 36.67 7.29
CA PHE A 659 2.03 36.16 8.36
C PHE A 659 2.64 36.29 9.75
N SER A 660 3.86 36.86 9.81
CA SER A 660 4.58 37.13 11.05
C SER A 660 3.94 38.32 11.82
N PRO A 661 3.92 38.34 13.17
CA PRO A 661 4.56 37.35 14.07
C PRO A 661 3.70 36.13 14.43
N GLU A 662 2.44 36.07 14.01
CA GLU A 662 1.53 34.96 14.41
C GLU A 662 2.06 33.62 13.90
N TYR A 663 2.44 33.54 12.62
CA TYR A 663 3.09 32.37 12.02
C TYR A 663 4.54 32.73 11.69
N SER A 664 5.46 32.29 12.54
CA SER A 664 6.89 32.43 12.31
C SER A 664 7.53 31.05 12.18
N SER A 665 8.53 30.90 11.34
CA SER A 665 9.29 29.66 11.19
C SER A 665 9.98 29.22 12.48
N GLU A 666 10.05 30.07 13.50
CA GLU A 666 10.62 29.76 14.82
C GLU A 666 9.74 28.79 15.63
N TRP A 667 8.42 28.86 15.48
CA TRP A 667 7.48 28.03 16.26
C TRP A 667 6.39 27.37 15.43
N THR A 668 6.31 27.68 14.13
CA THR A 668 5.31 27.07 13.26
C THR A 668 5.76 25.69 12.80
N THR A 669 4.88 24.69 12.97
CA THR A 669 5.11 23.31 12.53
C THR A 669 3.95 22.85 11.64
N PRO A 670 4.21 22.22 10.49
CA PRO A 670 3.18 21.58 9.71
C PRO A 670 2.71 20.30 10.42
N LEU A 671 1.40 20.06 10.41
CA LEU A 671 0.78 18.89 11.04
C LEU A 671 0.28 17.86 10.02
N ALA A 672 -0.37 18.33 8.98
CA ALA A 672 -0.99 17.49 7.96
C ALA A 672 -1.30 18.29 6.69
N ILE A 673 -1.57 17.59 5.60
CA ILE A 673 -2.16 18.18 4.40
C ILE A 673 -3.62 17.74 4.31
N ASP A 674 -4.50 18.72 4.05
CA ASP A 674 -5.90 18.43 3.77
C ASP A 674 -6.02 17.76 2.40
N ARG A 675 -6.43 16.49 2.41
CA ARG A 675 -6.57 15.68 1.19
C ARG A 675 -7.66 16.18 0.25
N LYS A 676 -8.55 17.04 0.74
CA LYS A 676 -9.68 17.55 -0.03
C LYS A 676 -9.27 18.70 -0.96
N ASP A 677 -8.39 19.59 -0.52
CA ASP A 677 -8.05 20.82 -1.24
C ASP A 677 -6.55 21.06 -1.36
N GLY A 678 -5.72 20.26 -0.70
CA GLY A 678 -4.26 20.36 -0.74
C GLY A 678 -3.68 21.42 0.18
N ARG A 679 -4.48 22.07 1.05
CA ARG A 679 -4.00 23.05 2.01
C ARG A 679 -3.21 22.38 3.13
N ILE A 680 -2.22 23.11 3.65
CA ILE A 680 -1.32 22.61 4.70
C ILE A 680 -1.79 23.16 6.05
N LEU A 681 -2.08 22.26 6.99
CA LEU A 681 -2.44 22.61 8.36
C LEU A 681 -1.18 22.95 9.15
N LEU A 682 -1.10 24.19 9.64
CA LEU A 682 0.01 24.71 10.42
C LEU A 682 -0.41 24.99 11.87
N ASN A 683 0.50 24.68 12.80
CA ASN A 683 0.36 24.90 14.23
C ASN A 683 1.49 25.76 14.76
N THR A 684 1.17 26.77 15.54
CA THR A 684 2.16 27.62 16.20
C THR A 684 2.25 27.38 17.72
N GLY A 685 1.38 26.52 18.28
CA GLY A 685 1.16 26.37 19.71
C GLY A 685 0.14 27.37 20.27
N TRP A 686 -0.20 28.43 19.57
CA TRP A 686 -1.22 29.44 19.94
C TRP A 686 -2.30 29.60 18.88
N SER A 687 -1.95 29.35 17.62
CA SER A 687 -2.83 29.43 16.47
C SER A 687 -2.76 28.17 15.62
N LEU A 688 -3.89 27.80 15.04
CA LEU A 688 -4.03 26.75 14.07
C LEU A 688 -4.63 27.32 12.80
N GLY A 689 -4.01 27.08 11.65
CA GLY A 689 -4.46 27.66 10.39
C GLY A 689 -4.10 26.80 9.19
N TYR A 690 -4.78 27.05 8.08
CA TYR A 690 -4.48 26.48 6.78
C TYR A 690 -3.68 27.44 5.90
N TYR A 691 -2.57 26.97 5.41
CA TYR A 691 -1.82 27.62 4.34
C TYR A 691 -2.21 27.00 2.99
N ASP A 692 -2.61 27.82 2.03
CA ASP A 692 -2.89 27.38 0.67
C ASP A 692 -1.65 27.60 -0.21
N PRO A 693 -0.95 26.53 -0.64
CA PRO A 693 0.24 26.67 -1.46
C PRO A 693 -0.03 27.20 -2.88
N LYS A 694 -1.28 27.19 -3.35
CA LYS A 694 -1.65 27.69 -4.68
C LYS A 694 -1.81 29.20 -4.71
N THR A 695 -2.34 29.75 -3.62
CA THR A 695 -2.63 31.21 -3.50
C THR A 695 -1.67 31.91 -2.58
N ALA A 696 -0.77 31.19 -1.90
CA ALA A 696 0.12 31.66 -0.85
C ALA A 696 -0.63 32.46 0.24
N SER A 697 -1.82 31.99 0.63
CA SER A 697 -2.67 32.65 1.62
C SER A 697 -2.83 31.81 2.89
N MET A 698 -3.07 32.47 4.02
CA MET A 698 -3.25 31.86 5.33
C MET A 698 -4.68 32.09 5.83
N GLU A 699 -5.34 31.03 6.27
CA GLU A 699 -6.63 31.09 6.95
C GLU A 699 -6.47 30.57 8.37
N THR A 700 -6.54 31.43 9.38
CA THR A 700 -6.50 31.04 10.78
C THR A 700 -7.85 30.47 11.20
N ILE A 701 -7.86 29.20 11.62
CA ILE A 701 -9.07 28.48 12.07
C ILE A 701 -9.36 28.78 13.54
N CYS A 702 -8.31 28.72 14.36
CA CYS A 702 -8.42 28.85 15.81
C CYS A 702 -7.22 29.63 16.35
N ARG A 703 -7.49 30.54 17.27
CA ARG A 703 -6.48 31.28 18.03
C ARG A 703 -6.82 31.16 19.52
N VAL A 704 -5.87 30.68 20.31
CA VAL A 704 -6.00 30.49 21.74
C VAL A 704 -5.20 31.55 22.54
N GLY A 705 -4.12 32.02 21.98
CA GLY A 705 -3.24 33.01 22.58
C GLY A 705 -2.44 33.78 21.52
N VAL A 706 -1.42 34.48 21.96
CA VAL A 706 -0.46 35.17 21.10
C VAL A 706 0.95 34.60 21.34
N PRO A 707 1.86 34.70 20.35
CA PRO A 707 3.22 34.26 20.49
C PRO A 707 3.88 34.87 21.76
N GLY A 708 4.46 34.02 22.60
CA GLY A 708 5.04 34.41 23.87
C GLY A 708 4.15 34.21 25.10
N ASP A 709 2.87 33.91 24.94
CA ASP A 709 2.00 33.50 26.03
C ASP A 709 2.48 32.20 26.68
N TYR A 710 2.29 32.11 28.00
CA TYR A 710 2.66 30.93 28.78
C TYR A 710 1.88 29.69 28.38
N PHE A 711 0.63 29.85 27.96
CA PHE A 711 -0.25 28.74 27.58
C PHE A 711 -0.12 28.42 26.09
N LYS A 712 0.27 27.19 25.81
CA LYS A 712 0.27 26.61 24.47
C LYS A 712 -0.73 25.45 24.42
N PHE A 713 -1.34 25.23 23.25
CA PHE A 713 -2.10 24.00 23.04
C PHE A 713 -1.31 23.02 22.16
N CYS A 714 -1.56 21.74 22.36
CA CYS A 714 -0.95 20.68 21.57
C CYS A 714 -2.02 20.01 20.71
N PRO A 715 -2.16 20.39 19.44
CA PRO A 715 -3.06 19.72 18.52
C PRO A 715 -2.42 18.43 18.02
N VAL A 716 -3.17 17.34 18.06
CA VAL A 716 -2.76 16.01 17.62
C VAL A 716 -3.66 15.56 16.49
N VAL A 717 -3.09 15.29 15.33
CA VAL A 717 -3.84 14.76 14.19
C VAL A 717 -4.38 13.36 14.54
N CYS A 718 -5.64 13.11 14.21
CA CYS A 718 -6.33 11.89 14.53
C CYS A 718 -7.04 11.30 13.31
N HIS A 719 -7.17 9.97 13.30
CA HIS A 719 -7.95 9.25 12.32
C HIS A 719 -9.20 8.63 12.95
N GLU A 720 -10.27 8.55 12.17
CA GLU A 720 -11.45 7.75 12.54
C GLU A 720 -11.08 6.28 12.61
N SER A 721 -11.41 5.63 13.71
CA SER A 721 -11.18 4.20 13.88
C SER A 721 -12.12 3.61 14.92
N LEU A 722 -12.57 2.39 14.65
CA LEU A 722 -13.38 1.58 15.58
C LEU A 722 -12.52 0.65 16.44
N ILE A 723 -11.21 0.76 16.37
CA ILE A 723 -10.31 -0.10 17.15
C ILE A 723 -10.55 0.15 18.65
N ASN A 724 -10.93 -0.93 19.34
CA ASN A 724 -11.22 -0.96 20.76
C ASN A 724 -10.62 -2.23 21.41
N ARG A 725 -9.40 -2.57 21.00
CA ARG A 725 -8.72 -3.82 21.41
C ARG A 725 -7.87 -3.68 22.68
N PHE A 726 -8.21 -2.77 23.52
CA PHE A 726 -7.59 -2.68 24.84
C PHE A 726 -8.43 -3.54 25.78
N GLY A 727 -7.79 -4.53 26.38
CA GLY A 727 -8.36 -5.58 27.19
C GLY A 727 -9.72 -5.26 27.79
N SER A 728 -10.71 -5.99 27.36
CA SER A 728 -12.07 -5.97 27.89
C SER A 728 -12.02 -6.17 29.41
N GLN A 729 -12.09 -5.08 30.16
CA GLN A 729 -12.71 -5.16 31.46
C GLN A 729 -14.22 -4.90 31.27
N PRO A 730 -15.08 -5.73 31.93
CA PRO A 730 -16.52 -5.81 31.71
C PRO A 730 -17.28 -4.53 32.07
#